data_5a64c134b99fb8921ad59293672f4ae8
#
_entry.id   5a64c134b99fb8921ad59293672f4ae8
#
_cell.length_a   1.000
_cell.length_b   1.000
_cell.length_c   1.000
_cell.angle_alpha   90.00
_cell.angle_beta   90.00
_cell.angle_gamma   90.00
#
_symmetry.space_group_name_H-M   'P 1'
#
loop_
_entity.id
_entity.type
_entity.pdbx_description
1 polymer ?
#
loop_
_entity_poly.entity_id
_entity_poly.type
_entity_poly.pdbx_seq_one_letter_code
_entity_poly.pdbx_strand_id
1 'polypeptide(L)'
;HVHKGIAFDALESDVNLQDRVSWELNRLIDPSTGKIPANMTFREMKFAEQLPKNYGIGTYRGDVWVNRGPFNIGGRTRAAALDIENENILFAGGVSGGLWRSIDAGSSWSKITPSNQFLSISSLAQDKRIGKTNTWYYGTGEAYGNSASGSGAYFYGNGVYKSIDKGLTWTQLESTVSNNTTDFDPWDITWRIQTDQSNDTQDVVYVAALRRLYKSIDGGQNWNLELGGASGSYFTDVAVSSTGVVYATMSSDGNQKGIWRSEDCSNWVNILPLDTFPAEYERIVLEIDPNNENVVYFLAHTPGFGKLSLNYRGNEDWNSLWKYRYIRGNGADSNAIWENLSENIPSTGTASFDNFNAQGSYNLVVRVKPDDSNMVFIAGTNIYRSSDAFTTSNHTVQLGGYGVHTKRPNWTVYPNHHPDQHELLFLPSNANVLINGNDGGMFRTDNALADTVKWTSLNKGYLTTQLYTINIQQDEESDVILAGLQDNGNLFVNSDNPEKDWVLPLNGDGSYSAIARKRDFYILSTQLGRMAKMKLDDQGNRVTFARIDPIGGKNYQFINPFVLDPNDDNILYLAEGYHLWRNDSVKSIPYTENYDSIKTGWFLYSDSVIYPNRSISALGVSKNNPPHRVYYGTSKSVLYKIDNAHTGDPAHQRITTLTNAGNISCITVDPHDGDKVFVVFSNYKTYSLYYSENAGDSWTKVAGNLEENSDGTGDGPSIRWAEIMHVNGKTLYLVGTSIGLFGTDLLDGTSTVWTQLGPNSIGNVVVDMIKTRESDGTIVIATHGNGVYSAKIKTVHDVLGTEEQRLISNSSFRVYPNPVHNQLTIISQNNMKASSYSIFNLEGKIVLTGKLVESQTIINTSKLDKGYYFILLQNEKEKKTFSFLKM
;
A
#
# COMPACT_ATOMS: atom_id res chain seq x y z
N HIS A 1 -0.07 -25.78 -0.59
CA HIS A 1 1.40 -25.72 -0.57
C HIS A 1 1.84 -25.06 0.72
N VAL A 2 2.64 -25.78 1.54
CA VAL A 2 3.23 -25.22 2.77
C VAL A 2 4.25 -24.19 2.32
N HIS A 3 4.06 -22.91 2.66
CA HIS A 3 5.06 -21.87 2.44
C HIS A 3 6.30 -22.17 3.29
N LYS A 4 7.27 -22.91 2.73
CA LYS A 4 8.57 -23.16 3.35
C LYS A 4 9.58 -22.14 2.80
N GLY A 5 9.40 -20.87 3.16
CA GLY A 5 10.41 -19.85 2.92
C GLY A 5 11.51 -19.89 3.98
N ILE A 6 12.74 -19.50 3.65
CA ILE A 6 13.75 -19.16 4.67
C ILE A 6 13.50 -17.71 5.07
N ALA A 7 13.56 -17.43 6.37
CA ALA A 7 13.68 -16.05 6.85
C ALA A 7 15.03 -15.85 7.54
N PHE A 8 15.75 -14.85 7.12
CA PHE A 8 17.02 -14.46 7.74
C PHE A 8 16.85 -13.61 8.99
N ASP A 9 15.65 -13.10 9.27
CA ASP A 9 15.34 -12.28 10.45
C ASP A 9 15.68 -12.93 11.78
N ALA A 10 15.99 -14.19 11.75
CA ALA A 10 16.09 -15.01 12.94
C ALA A 10 17.38 -14.82 13.74
N LEU A 11 18.43 -14.19 13.23
CA LEU A 11 19.76 -14.31 13.81
C LEU A 11 20.34 -13.04 14.46
N GLU A 12 19.73 -11.85 14.28
CA GLU A 12 20.27 -10.63 14.86
C GLU A 12 19.23 -9.84 15.69
N SER A 13 19.68 -9.35 16.86
CA SER A 13 18.84 -8.71 17.89
C SER A 13 18.43 -7.26 17.58
N ASP A 14 18.89 -6.66 16.46
CA ASP A 14 18.91 -5.22 16.31
C ASP A 14 17.93 -4.67 15.25
N VAL A 15 16.90 -5.41 14.84
CA VAL A 15 15.86 -4.84 13.98
C VAL A 15 14.91 -4.01 14.84
N ASN A 16 15.15 -2.72 14.86
CA ASN A 16 14.20 -1.77 15.42
C ASN A 16 13.11 -1.52 14.35
N LEU A 17 11.85 -1.75 14.69
CA LEU A 17 10.68 -1.49 13.83
C LEU A 17 10.62 -0.02 13.36
N GLN A 18 11.30 0.87 14.08
CA GLN A 18 11.51 2.26 13.70
C GLN A 18 12.28 2.44 12.37
N ASP A 19 13.01 1.42 11.92
CA ASP A 19 13.84 1.51 10.71
C ASP A 19 12.98 1.58 9.44
N ARG A 20 11.87 0.84 9.36
CA ARG A 20 10.92 0.93 8.25
C ARG A 20 10.24 2.30 8.20
N VAL A 21 9.74 2.74 9.36
CA VAL A 21 9.09 4.04 9.50
C VAL A 21 10.02 5.16 9.06
N SER A 22 11.25 5.13 9.56
CA SER A 22 12.26 6.12 9.21
C SER A 22 12.62 6.09 7.73
N TRP A 23 12.70 4.89 7.14
CA TRP A 23 12.95 4.70 5.71
C TRP A 23 11.82 5.30 4.85
N GLU A 24 10.56 5.00 5.19
CA GLU A 24 9.40 5.50 4.45
C GLU A 24 9.26 7.02 4.61
N LEU A 25 9.36 7.53 5.84
CA LEU A 25 9.28 8.97 6.11
C LEU A 25 10.38 9.75 5.38
N ASN A 26 11.62 9.27 5.42
CA ASN A 26 12.74 9.95 4.74
C ASN A 26 12.52 10.10 3.24
N ARG A 27 11.75 9.20 2.62
CA ARG A 27 11.40 9.26 1.20
C ARG A 27 10.33 10.30 0.86
N LEU A 28 9.49 10.69 1.83
CA LEU A 28 8.24 11.41 1.61
C LEU A 28 8.19 12.80 2.24
N ILE A 29 8.83 12.99 3.38
CA ILE A 29 8.77 14.27 4.10
C ILE A 29 9.16 15.45 3.21
N ASP A 30 8.50 16.57 3.40
CA ASP A 30 9.00 17.87 2.94
C ASP A 30 10.31 18.18 3.69
N PRO A 31 11.44 18.32 3.00
CA PRO A 31 12.74 18.56 3.65
C PRO A 31 12.80 19.84 4.49
N SER A 32 11.93 20.82 4.21
CA SER A 32 11.89 22.09 4.93
C SER A 32 11.17 21.99 6.28
N THR A 33 10.18 21.13 6.38
CA THR A 33 9.33 20.97 7.57
C THR A 33 9.64 19.70 8.36
N GLY A 34 10.25 18.69 7.72
CA GLY A 34 10.48 17.36 8.28
C GLY A 34 9.21 16.54 8.46
N LYS A 35 8.11 16.90 7.79
CA LYS A 35 6.80 16.22 7.86
C LYS A 35 6.28 15.93 6.45
N ILE A 36 5.47 14.87 6.32
CA ILE A 36 4.65 14.69 5.11
C ILE A 36 3.58 15.79 5.11
N PRO A 37 3.38 16.51 3.99
CA PRO A 37 2.33 17.53 3.91
C PRO A 37 0.95 16.90 4.16
N ALA A 38 0.15 17.53 5.01
CA ALA A 38 -1.20 17.04 5.34
C ALA A 38 -2.08 16.95 4.08
N ASN A 39 -2.94 15.92 4.02
CA ASN A 39 -3.84 15.63 2.90
C ASN A 39 -3.14 15.51 1.54
N MET A 40 -1.86 15.18 1.52
CA MET A 40 -1.08 15.16 0.28
C MET A 40 -1.64 14.19 -0.75
N THR A 41 -2.08 12.99 -0.34
CA THR A 41 -2.68 12.00 -1.24
C THR A 41 -3.92 12.55 -1.96
N PHE A 42 -4.79 13.28 -1.25
CA PHE A 42 -5.96 13.90 -1.86
C PHE A 42 -5.57 15.02 -2.83
N ARG A 43 -4.60 15.85 -2.43
CA ARG A 43 -4.11 17.00 -3.22
C ARG A 43 -3.44 16.54 -4.50
N GLU A 44 -2.55 15.53 -4.43
CA GLU A 44 -1.89 14.97 -5.62
C GLU A 44 -2.86 14.22 -6.54
N MET A 45 -3.88 13.54 -6.01
CA MET A 45 -4.93 12.94 -6.82
C MET A 45 -5.75 13.99 -7.58
N LYS A 46 -6.09 15.10 -6.92
CA LYS A 46 -6.77 16.22 -7.56
C LYS A 46 -5.90 16.87 -8.63
N PHE A 47 -4.61 17.03 -8.36
CA PHE A 47 -3.63 17.51 -9.33
C PHE A 47 -3.55 16.55 -10.54
N ALA A 48 -3.58 15.24 -10.33
CA ALA A 48 -3.53 14.22 -11.37
C ALA A 48 -4.71 14.27 -12.35
N GLU A 49 -5.86 14.83 -11.95
CA GLU A 49 -7.00 15.01 -12.86
C GLU A 49 -6.66 15.89 -14.06
N GLN A 50 -5.70 16.82 -13.88
CA GLN A 50 -5.28 17.80 -14.89
C GLN A 50 -4.19 17.24 -15.83
N LEU A 51 -3.53 16.14 -15.45
CA LEU A 51 -2.44 15.57 -16.23
C LEU A 51 -2.94 14.84 -17.47
N PRO A 52 -2.16 14.87 -18.57
CA PRO A 52 -2.47 14.10 -19.76
C PRO A 52 -2.57 12.61 -19.48
N LYS A 53 -3.55 11.93 -20.09
CA LYS A 53 -3.82 10.49 -19.89
C LYS A 53 -3.92 9.78 -21.23
N ASN A 54 -3.24 8.64 -21.35
CA ASN A 54 -3.41 7.75 -22.49
C ASN A 54 -4.37 6.60 -22.12
N TYR A 55 -5.60 6.67 -22.62
CA TYR A 55 -6.64 5.66 -22.40
C TYR A 55 -6.55 4.46 -23.35
N GLY A 56 -5.54 4.39 -24.23
CA GLY A 56 -5.53 3.49 -25.37
C GLY A 56 -6.52 3.97 -26.43
N ILE A 57 -6.25 3.77 -27.72
CA ILE A 57 -7.17 4.23 -28.75
C ILE A 57 -7.67 3.11 -29.61
N GLY A 58 -9.00 3.19 -29.82
CA GLY A 58 -9.74 2.53 -30.86
C GLY A 58 -10.14 1.10 -30.54
N THR A 59 -11.23 0.70 -31.08
CA THR A 59 -11.96 -0.56 -30.99
C THR A 59 -11.15 -1.83 -31.33
N TYR A 60 -9.83 -1.74 -31.54
CA TYR A 60 -8.97 -2.85 -31.97
C TYR A 60 -7.69 -3.09 -31.15
N ARG A 61 -7.34 -2.26 -30.18
CA ARG A 61 -6.27 -2.55 -29.22
C ARG A 61 -6.77 -2.26 -27.82
N GLY A 62 -6.99 -3.31 -27.06
CA GLY A 62 -7.16 -3.26 -25.63
C GLY A 62 -5.95 -2.57 -24.96
N ASP A 63 -6.05 -2.22 -23.70
CA ASP A 63 -4.94 -1.73 -22.90
C ASP A 63 -3.75 -2.72 -23.04
N VAL A 64 -2.56 -2.21 -23.36
CA VAL A 64 -1.36 -3.04 -23.52
C VAL A 64 -0.86 -3.59 -22.18
N TRP A 65 -1.37 -3.03 -21.08
CA TRP A 65 -0.99 -3.40 -19.72
C TRP A 65 -1.76 -4.65 -19.26
N VAL A 66 -1.00 -5.66 -18.88
CA VAL A 66 -1.52 -6.92 -18.36
C VAL A 66 -1.17 -7.02 -16.88
N ASN A 67 -2.17 -7.25 -16.03
CA ASN A 67 -1.90 -7.55 -14.63
C ASN A 67 -1.30 -8.96 -14.53
N ARG A 68 -0.17 -9.09 -13.83
CA ARG A 68 0.58 -10.34 -13.68
C ARG A 68 0.40 -10.96 -12.28
N GLY A 69 -0.46 -10.41 -11.46
CA GLY A 69 -0.69 -10.87 -10.09
C GLY A 69 0.24 -10.20 -9.08
N PRO A 70 0.56 -10.90 -7.98
CA PRO A 70 0.24 -12.31 -7.65
C PRO A 70 -1.25 -12.53 -7.40
N PHE A 71 -1.86 -13.49 -8.11
CA PHE A 71 -3.29 -13.79 -7.98
C PHE A 71 -3.62 -14.74 -6.82
N ASN A 72 -2.62 -15.40 -6.25
CA ASN A 72 -2.74 -16.36 -5.18
C ASN A 72 -2.32 -15.81 -3.80
N ILE A 73 -1.82 -14.59 -3.74
CA ILE A 73 -1.29 -13.96 -2.52
C ILE A 73 -1.94 -12.59 -2.37
N GLY A 74 -2.59 -12.37 -1.22
CA GLY A 74 -3.15 -11.08 -0.85
C GLY A 74 -2.13 -10.20 -0.12
N GLY A 75 -2.54 -8.99 0.20
CA GLY A 75 -1.79 -8.06 1.04
C GLY A 75 -2.61 -7.64 2.25
N ARG A 76 -2.06 -6.73 3.03
CA ARG A 76 -2.63 -6.27 4.29
C ARG A 76 -4.11 -5.87 4.17
N THR A 77 -4.95 -6.59 4.93
CA THR A 77 -6.39 -6.45 4.95
C THR A 77 -6.87 -6.08 6.36
N ARG A 78 -7.30 -4.83 6.51
CA ARG A 78 -7.71 -4.26 7.82
C ARG A 78 -9.20 -4.39 8.09
N ALA A 79 -10.01 -4.46 7.07
CA ALA A 79 -11.46 -4.47 7.19
C ALA A 79 -12.06 -5.58 6.35
N ALA A 80 -13.03 -6.29 6.91
CA ALA A 80 -13.85 -7.21 6.16
C ALA A 80 -15.28 -7.20 6.72
N ALA A 81 -16.28 -7.48 5.88
CA ALA A 81 -17.66 -7.56 6.29
C ALA A 81 -18.46 -8.48 5.36
N LEU A 82 -19.42 -9.19 5.94
CA LEU A 82 -20.40 -10.03 5.25
C LEU A 82 -21.71 -9.27 5.07
N ASP A 83 -22.37 -9.47 3.94
CA ASP A 83 -23.75 -8.99 3.76
C ASP A 83 -24.71 -9.88 4.59
N ILE A 84 -25.51 -9.21 5.44
CA ILE A 84 -26.39 -9.93 6.37
C ILE A 84 -27.51 -10.70 5.66
N GLU A 85 -27.89 -10.30 4.44
CA GLU A 85 -28.92 -10.98 3.65
C GLU A 85 -28.35 -12.12 2.78
N ASN A 86 -27.04 -12.03 2.45
CA ASN A 86 -26.40 -13.01 1.57
C ASN A 86 -24.93 -13.20 1.92
N GLU A 87 -24.61 -14.23 2.67
CA GLU A 87 -23.25 -14.58 3.14
C GLU A 87 -22.24 -14.85 2.01
N ASN A 88 -22.69 -15.03 0.76
CA ASN A 88 -21.79 -15.11 -0.39
C ASN A 88 -21.24 -13.75 -0.80
N ILE A 89 -21.85 -12.64 -0.36
CA ILE A 89 -21.34 -11.30 -0.57
C ILE A 89 -20.40 -10.94 0.56
N LEU A 90 -19.12 -10.79 0.22
CA LEU A 90 -18.06 -10.44 1.14
C LEU A 90 -17.34 -9.19 0.64
N PHE A 91 -17.12 -8.24 1.54
CA PHE A 91 -16.27 -7.08 1.30
C PHE A 91 -14.96 -7.23 2.04
N ALA A 92 -13.87 -6.83 1.40
CA ALA A 92 -12.54 -6.77 2.00
C ALA A 92 -11.85 -5.44 1.66
N GLY A 93 -11.30 -4.80 2.67
CA GLY A 93 -10.60 -3.52 2.58
C GLY A 93 -9.10 -3.68 2.73
N GLY A 94 -8.36 -3.48 1.64
CA GLY A 94 -6.90 -3.42 1.65
C GLY A 94 -6.40 -2.06 2.11
N VAL A 95 -5.27 -2.04 2.82
CA VAL A 95 -4.66 -0.79 3.31
C VAL A 95 -4.17 0.09 2.18
N SER A 96 -3.68 -0.50 1.09
CA SER A 96 -3.25 0.23 -0.11
C SER A 96 -3.94 -0.24 -1.38
N GLY A 97 -4.71 -1.33 -1.30
CA GLY A 97 -5.36 -1.99 -2.43
C GLY A 97 -6.81 -1.57 -2.69
N GLY A 98 -7.42 -0.76 -1.82
CA GLY A 98 -8.80 -0.32 -1.93
C GLY A 98 -9.83 -1.35 -1.47
N LEU A 99 -11.10 -1.11 -1.83
CA LEU A 99 -12.24 -1.96 -1.50
C LEU A 99 -12.49 -3.00 -2.59
N TRP A 100 -12.64 -4.24 -2.16
CA TRP A 100 -12.92 -5.40 -2.99
C TRP A 100 -14.23 -6.06 -2.58
N ARG A 101 -14.95 -6.61 -3.54
CA ARG A 101 -16.20 -7.32 -3.33
C ARG A 101 -16.17 -8.68 -4.00
N SER A 102 -16.52 -9.69 -3.24
CA SER A 102 -16.84 -11.03 -3.72
C SER A 102 -18.36 -11.25 -3.71
N ILE A 103 -18.86 -12.09 -4.62
CA ILE A 103 -20.26 -12.57 -4.66
C ILE A 103 -20.36 -14.07 -4.57
N ASP A 104 -19.26 -14.76 -4.32
CA ASP A 104 -19.08 -16.20 -4.30
C ASP A 104 -18.27 -16.67 -3.08
N ALA A 105 -18.53 -16.02 -1.93
CA ALA A 105 -17.92 -16.33 -0.62
C ALA A 105 -16.37 -16.25 -0.61
N GLY A 106 -15.80 -15.32 -1.39
CA GLY A 106 -14.36 -15.09 -1.47
C GLY A 106 -13.64 -15.96 -2.51
N SER A 107 -14.36 -16.70 -3.36
CA SER A 107 -13.72 -17.51 -4.41
C SER A 107 -13.19 -16.66 -5.56
N SER A 108 -13.76 -15.49 -5.79
CA SER A 108 -13.29 -14.47 -6.72
C SER A 108 -13.60 -13.07 -6.22
N TRP A 109 -12.84 -12.08 -6.69
CA TRP A 109 -12.92 -10.70 -6.23
C TRP A 109 -13.01 -9.71 -7.39
N SER A 110 -13.78 -8.65 -7.17
CA SER A 110 -13.83 -7.48 -8.04
C SER A 110 -13.46 -6.24 -7.25
N LYS A 111 -12.53 -5.44 -7.75
CA LYS A 111 -12.19 -4.15 -7.16
C LYS A 111 -13.34 -3.17 -7.36
N ILE A 112 -13.81 -2.56 -6.28
CA ILE A 112 -14.93 -1.62 -6.30
C ILE A 112 -14.42 -0.17 -6.27
N THR A 113 -13.33 0.09 -5.55
CA THR A 113 -12.76 1.44 -5.45
C THR A 113 -12.25 1.93 -6.79
N PRO A 114 -12.82 3.01 -7.37
CA PRO A 114 -12.28 3.63 -8.57
C PRO A 114 -10.95 4.33 -8.30
N SER A 115 -10.19 4.59 -9.36
CA SER A 115 -8.83 5.15 -9.27
C SER A 115 -8.75 6.57 -8.69
N ASN A 116 -9.87 7.27 -8.60
CA ASN A 116 -9.97 8.63 -8.04
C ASN A 116 -10.44 8.67 -6.59
N GLN A 117 -10.59 7.52 -5.92
CA GLN A 117 -10.91 7.42 -4.50
C GLN A 117 -9.68 6.98 -3.68
N PHE A 118 -9.74 7.21 -2.35
CA PHE A 118 -8.70 6.76 -1.43
C PHE A 118 -8.61 5.23 -1.41
N LEU A 119 -7.40 4.71 -1.40
CA LEU A 119 -7.14 3.27 -1.48
C LEU A 119 -7.05 2.59 -0.11
N SER A 120 -6.87 3.34 0.99
CA SER A 120 -6.76 2.78 2.33
C SER A 120 -8.14 2.59 2.95
N ILE A 121 -8.55 1.34 3.15
CA ILE A 121 -9.84 0.99 3.77
C ILE A 121 -9.56 0.37 5.14
N SER A 122 -10.06 1.01 6.18
CA SER A 122 -9.74 0.66 7.58
C SER A 122 -10.92 0.11 8.38
N SER A 123 -12.15 0.38 7.93
CA SER A 123 -13.37 -0.12 8.58
C SER A 123 -14.53 -0.26 7.58
N LEU A 124 -15.42 -1.22 7.85
CA LEU A 124 -16.63 -1.50 7.06
C LEU A 124 -17.81 -1.72 7.98
N ALA A 125 -18.97 -1.15 7.65
CA ALA A 125 -20.22 -1.35 8.39
C ALA A 125 -21.43 -1.39 7.45
N GLN A 126 -22.35 -2.33 7.70
CA GLN A 126 -23.65 -2.41 7.05
C GLN A 126 -24.73 -1.91 7.99
N ASP A 127 -25.73 -1.20 7.47
CA ASP A 127 -26.98 -0.93 8.21
C ASP A 127 -27.83 -2.21 8.21
N LYS A 128 -27.88 -2.86 9.38
CA LYS A 128 -28.52 -4.18 9.55
C LYS A 128 -30.04 -4.12 9.75
N ARG A 129 -30.62 -2.90 9.78
CA ARG A 129 -32.06 -2.73 9.94
C ARG A 129 -32.84 -3.25 8.73
N ILE A 130 -34.02 -3.82 8.96
CA ILE A 130 -34.89 -4.30 7.90
C ILE A 130 -35.23 -3.16 6.92
N GLY A 131 -34.99 -3.39 5.64
CA GLY A 131 -35.19 -2.41 4.57
C GLY A 131 -34.07 -1.39 4.40
N LYS A 132 -33.01 -1.42 5.22
CA LYS A 132 -31.84 -0.53 5.14
C LYS A 132 -30.55 -1.29 4.75
N THR A 133 -30.57 -2.59 4.60
CA THR A 133 -29.42 -3.47 4.32
C THR A 133 -28.66 -3.15 3.04
N ASN A 134 -29.23 -2.32 2.15
CA ASN A 134 -28.54 -1.76 0.99
C ASN A 134 -27.52 -0.67 1.36
N THR A 135 -27.58 -0.14 2.59
CA THR A 135 -26.75 0.96 3.05
C THR A 135 -25.49 0.41 3.72
N TRP A 136 -24.35 0.88 3.23
CA TRP A 136 -23.03 0.51 3.72
C TRP A 136 -22.17 1.75 3.94
N TYR A 137 -21.21 1.62 4.83
CA TYR A 137 -20.21 2.63 5.10
C TYR A 137 -18.83 2.01 5.09
N TYR A 138 -17.82 2.73 4.57
CA TYR A 138 -16.43 2.43 4.85
C TYR A 138 -15.68 3.66 5.31
N GLY A 139 -14.73 3.44 6.22
CA GLY A 139 -13.79 4.45 6.70
C GLY A 139 -12.42 4.29 6.07
N THR A 140 -11.67 5.38 6.05
CA THR A 140 -10.37 5.44 5.40
C THR A 140 -9.25 5.80 6.37
N GLY A 141 -8.01 5.49 5.98
CA GLY A 141 -6.78 5.83 6.67
C GLY A 141 -6.28 4.79 7.65
N GLU A 142 -4.99 4.54 7.63
CA GLU A 142 -4.29 3.67 8.57
C GLU A 142 -3.22 4.44 9.31
N ALA A 143 -3.33 4.51 10.63
CA ALA A 143 -2.40 5.20 11.52
C ALA A 143 -1.12 4.42 11.80
N TYR A 144 -1.23 3.10 11.74
CA TYR A 144 -0.14 2.17 12.00
C TYR A 144 0.11 1.34 10.76
N GLY A 145 1.04 1.77 9.96
CA GLY A 145 1.46 1.04 8.76
C GLY A 145 2.27 -0.21 9.05
N ASN A 146 2.60 -0.46 10.29
CA ASN A 146 3.29 -1.64 10.81
C ASN A 146 3.35 -1.56 12.33
N SER A 147 3.60 -2.67 12.95
CA SER A 147 3.78 -3.01 14.34
C SER A 147 4.53 -2.04 15.23
N ALA A 148 4.89 -0.81 14.86
CA ALA A 148 5.95 -0.26 15.63
C ALA A 148 5.98 1.19 15.91
N SER A 149 5.08 2.03 15.61
CA SER A 149 5.30 3.37 16.14
C SER A 149 4.16 4.33 16.03
N GLY A 150 3.85 4.95 17.13
CA GLY A 150 2.83 5.94 17.31
C GLY A 150 3.13 7.31 16.74
N SER A 151 3.80 7.47 15.61
CA SER A 151 4.15 8.81 15.15
C SER A 151 3.85 9.12 13.68
N GLY A 152 3.09 8.30 12.96
CA GLY A 152 2.73 8.65 11.59
C GLY A 152 1.77 7.69 10.94
N ALA A 153 0.74 8.21 10.30
CA ALA A 153 -0.08 7.46 9.37
C ALA A 153 0.69 7.33 8.06
N TYR A 154 0.83 6.10 7.58
CA TYR A 154 1.43 5.86 6.27
C TYR A 154 0.43 6.02 5.16
N PHE A 155 -0.84 5.77 5.45
CA PHE A 155 -1.93 5.88 4.51
C PHE A 155 -2.98 6.82 5.09
N TYR A 156 -2.85 8.10 4.77
CA TYR A 156 -3.85 9.10 5.13
C TYR A 156 -5.18 8.74 4.47
N GLY A 157 -6.23 8.77 5.26
CA GLY A 157 -7.59 8.70 4.77
C GLY A 157 -8.14 10.08 4.46
N ASN A 158 -9.40 10.11 4.09
CA ASN A 158 -10.20 11.32 3.97
C ASN A 158 -11.67 10.99 4.25
N GLY A 159 -11.94 10.68 5.50
CA GLY A 159 -13.28 10.49 6.00
C GLY A 159 -13.94 9.17 5.63
N VAL A 160 -15.24 9.24 5.52
CA VAL A 160 -16.16 8.12 5.38
C VAL A 160 -16.87 8.16 4.03
N TYR A 161 -17.06 6.99 3.44
CA TYR A 161 -17.81 6.79 2.20
C TYR A 161 -19.08 5.99 2.49
N LYS A 162 -20.14 6.30 1.77
CA LYS A 162 -21.45 5.66 1.89
C LYS A 162 -21.89 5.07 0.57
N SER A 163 -22.47 3.88 0.64
CA SER A 163 -23.23 3.24 -0.44
C SER A 163 -24.68 3.08 -0.02
N ILE A 164 -25.60 3.14 -0.99
CA ILE A 164 -27.05 2.87 -0.81
C ILE A 164 -27.56 1.77 -1.75
N ASP A 165 -26.66 1.09 -2.44
CA ASP A 165 -26.94 0.13 -3.50
C ASP A 165 -26.19 -1.21 -3.29
N LYS A 166 -26.08 -1.67 -2.03
CA LYS A 166 -25.38 -2.91 -1.64
C LYS A 166 -23.88 -2.90 -1.96
N GLY A 167 -23.24 -1.71 -1.82
CA GLY A 167 -21.82 -1.54 -2.03
C GLY A 167 -21.36 -1.61 -3.49
N LEU A 168 -22.25 -1.38 -4.45
CA LEU A 168 -21.90 -1.32 -5.87
C LEU A 168 -21.29 0.03 -6.24
N THR A 169 -21.83 1.12 -5.69
CA THR A 169 -21.29 2.47 -5.85
C THR A 169 -21.12 3.15 -4.49
N TRP A 170 -20.15 4.03 -4.41
CA TRP A 170 -19.77 4.69 -3.17
C TRP A 170 -19.59 6.19 -3.38
N THR A 171 -20.11 6.96 -2.44
CA THR A 171 -19.98 8.42 -2.42
C THR A 171 -19.32 8.85 -1.12
N GLN A 172 -18.33 9.72 -1.22
CA GLN A 172 -17.70 10.35 -0.06
C GLN A 172 -18.72 11.24 0.68
N LEU A 173 -18.75 11.15 2.00
CA LEU A 173 -19.54 12.05 2.83
C LEU A 173 -18.79 13.38 2.99
N GLU A 174 -19.25 14.42 2.32
CA GLU A 174 -18.64 15.76 2.31
C GLU A 174 -18.43 16.34 3.72
N SER A 175 -19.27 15.95 4.68
CA SER A 175 -19.18 16.32 6.09
C SER A 175 -17.96 15.74 6.82
N THR A 176 -17.26 14.77 6.19
CA THR A 176 -16.07 14.10 6.73
C THR A 176 -14.80 14.39 5.94
N VAL A 177 -14.90 15.25 4.93
CA VAL A 177 -13.74 15.66 4.11
C VAL A 177 -12.86 16.59 4.94
N SER A 178 -11.60 16.24 5.11
CA SER A 178 -10.61 17.13 5.71
C SER A 178 -10.12 18.14 4.69
N ASN A 179 -10.22 19.41 5.03
CA ASN A 179 -9.66 20.52 4.26
C ASN A 179 -8.44 21.15 4.95
N ASN A 180 -7.96 20.55 6.03
CA ASN A 180 -6.79 21.05 6.75
C ASN A 180 -5.51 20.66 6.01
N THR A 181 -4.70 21.65 5.64
CA THR A 181 -3.45 21.45 4.91
C THR A 181 -2.20 21.45 5.80
N THR A 182 -2.36 21.67 7.12
CA THR A 182 -1.23 21.85 8.05
C THR A 182 -1.15 20.83 9.15
N ASP A 183 -2.25 20.17 9.54
CA ASP A 183 -2.32 19.21 10.63
C ASP A 183 -3.20 18.01 10.28
N PHE A 184 -3.03 16.92 11.03
CA PHE A 184 -3.93 15.77 11.00
C PHE A 184 -5.33 16.18 11.47
N ASP A 185 -6.29 15.95 10.61
CA ASP A 185 -7.70 15.99 10.97
C ASP A 185 -8.15 14.63 11.54
N PRO A 186 -9.09 14.57 12.48
CA PRO A 186 -9.65 13.31 12.96
C PRO A 186 -10.17 12.38 11.85
N TRP A 187 -10.63 12.94 10.75
CA TRP A 187 -11.14 12.19 9.60
C TRP A 187 -10.07 11.56 8.69
N ASP A 188 -8.81 11.87 8.93
CA ASP A 188 -7.70 11.22 8.22
C ASP A 188 -7.49 9.76 8.64
N ILE A 189 -8.09 9.34 9.77
CA ILE A 189 -8.00 7.97 10.28
C ILE A 189 -9.33 7.57 10.90
N THR A 190 -9.93 6.53 10.35
CA THR A 190 -11.14 5.90 10.88
C THR A 190 -10.80 4.54 11.46
N TRP A 191 -10.89 4.38 12.78
CA TRP A 191 -10.63 3.09 13.44
C TRP A 191 -11.77 2.11 13.30
N ARG A 192 -13.01 2.57 13.54
CA ARG A 192 -14.22 1.74 13.45
C ARG A 192 -15.46 2.56 13.11
N ILE A 193 -16.34 1.95 12.32
CA ILE A 193 -17.68 2.45 12.03
C ILE A 193 -18.69 1.43 12.56
N GLN A 194 -19.76 1.91 13.18
CA GLN A 194 -20.88 1.11 13.63
C GLN A 194 -22.20 1.78 13.31
N THR A 195 -23.18 1.01 12.87
CA THR A 195 -24.56 1.47 12.70
C THR A 195 -25.40 1.05 13.89
N ASP A 196 -26.36 1.87 14.30
CA ASP A 196 -27.28 1.55 15.37
C ASP A 196 -28.53 0.88 14.82
N GLN A 197 -28.67 -0.41 15.06
CA GLN A 197 -29.83 -1.19 14.60
C GLN A 197 -31.07 -1.05 15.52
N SER A 198 -30.95 -0.43 16.69
CA SER A 198 -32.06 -0.21 17.64
C SER A 198 -32.98 0.95 17.26
N ASN A 199 -32.50 1.86 16.42
CA ASN A 199 -33.23 3.09 16.08
C ASN A 199 -33.96 2.96 14.73
N ASP A 200 -35.26 2.76 14.76
CA ASP A 200 -36.07 2.59 13.55
C ASP A 200 -36.42 3.91 12.82
N THR A 201 -36.17 5.05 13.47
CA THR A 201 -36.63 6.36 12.99
C THR A 201 -35.51 7.23 12.40
N GLN A 202 -34.27 7.00 12.80
CA GLN A 202 -33.09 7.78 12.38
C GLN A 202 -32.01 6.88 11.83
N ASP A 203 -31.24 7.37 10.88
CA ASP A 203 -30.08 6.66 10.32
C ASP A 203 -28.83 6.96 11.18
N VAL A 204 -28.74 6.27 12.33
CA VAL A 204 -27.70 6.50 13.32
C VAL A 204 -26.42 5.75 12.96
N VAL A 205 -25.29 6.47 12.93
CA VAL A 205 -23.96 5.95 12.64
C VAL A 205 -22.96 6.52 13.62
N TYR A 206 -22.10 5.66 14.18
CA TYR A 206 -20.97 6.04 15.03
C TYR A 206 -19.66 5.84 14.29
N VAL A 207 -18.73 6.77 14.46
CA VAL A 207 -17.37 6.68 13.91
C VAL A 207 -16.36 6.94 15.02
N ALA A 208 -15.59 5.92 15.35
CA ALA A 208 -14.36 6.04 16.10
C ALA A 208 -13.24 6.49 15.16
N ALA A 209 -12.91 7.78 15.22
CA ALA A 209 -11.91 8.43 14.42
C ALA A 209 -10.67 8.76 15.25
N LEU A 210 -9.60 9.27 14.62
CA LEU A 210 -8.43 9.75 15.34
C LEU A 210 -8.86 10.77 16.41
N ARG A 211 -8.58 10.49 17.67
CA ARG A 211 -8.83 11.37 18.84
C ARG A 211 -10.29 11.62 19.19
N ARG A 212 -11.25 11.05 18.48
CA ARG A 212 -12.65 11.43 18.62
C ARG A 212 -13.62 10.29 18.34
N LEU A 213 -14.74 10.33 19.05
CA LEU A 213 -15.93 9.57 18.70
C LEU A 213 -16.99 10.52 18.17
N TYR A 214 -17.51 10.24 17.00
CA TYR A 214 -18.58 10.99 16.37
C TYR A 214 -19.87 10.17 16.26
N LYS A 215 -21.02 10.87 16.29
CA LYS A 215 -22.34 10.34 16.01
C LYS A 215 -23.05 11.15 14.93
N SER A 216 -23.62 10.48 13.97
CA SER A 216 -24.60 11.04 13.03
C SER A 216 -25.97 10.42 13.30
N ILE A 217 -27.05 11.18 13.12
CA ILE A 217 -28.45 10.72 13.20
C ILE A 217 -29.16 10.79 11.85
N ASP A 218 -28.46 11.20 10.81
CA ASP A 218 -28.98 11.44 9.45
C ASP A 218 -28.18 10.69 8.39
N GLY A 219 -27.52 9.58 8.79
CA GLY A 219 -26.78 8.73 7.88
C GLY A 219 -25.49 9.35 7.37
N GLY A 220 -24.85 10.23 8.16
CA GLY A 220 -23.56 10.82 7.86
C GLY A 220 -23.60 12.19 7.21
N GLN A 221 -24.77 12.82 7.09
CA GLN A 221 -24.85 14.18 6.55
C GLN A 221 -24.31 15.22 7.55
N ASN A 222 -24.59 15.02 8.84
CA ASN A 222 -24.08 15.85 9.93
C ASN A 222 -23.54 14.98 11.05
N TRP A 223 -22.52 15.47 11.77
CA TRP A 223 -21.85 14.76 12.84
C TRP A 223 -21.75 15.58 14.12
N ASN A 224 -22.08 14.94 15.23
CA ASN A 224 -21.89 15.48 16.57
C ASN A 224 -20.66 14.82 17.20
N LEU A 225 -19.84 15.61 17.89
CA LEU A 225 -18.76 15.11 18.71
C LEU A 225 -19.33 14.57 20.02
N GLU A 226 -19.15 13.29 20.29
CA GLU A 226 -19.61 12.61 21.50
C GLU A 226 -18.50 12.55 22.56
N LEU A 227 -17.31 12.11 22.18
CA LEU A 227 -16.14 12.00 23.06
C LEU A 227 -14.89 12.49 22.36
N GLY A 228 -13.90 12.97 23.12
CA GLY A 228 -12.62 13.46 22.62
C GLY A 228 -12.57 14.97 22.44
N GLY A 229 -11.53 15.47 21.81
CA GLY A 229 -11.28 16.90 21.62
C GLY A 229 -9.90 17.21 21.03
N ALA A 230 -9.39 18.42 21.25
CA ALA A 230 -8.11 18.87 20.71
C ALA A 230 -6.89 18.04 21.23
N SER A 231 -6.96 17.56 22.47
CA SER A 231 -6.00 16.62 23.09
C SER A 231 -6.67 15.27 23.29
N GLY A 232 -7.26 14.73 22.22
CA GLY A 232 -7.95 13.46 22.24
C GLY A 232 -6.99 12.28 22.16
N SER A 233 -7.51 11.13 22.53
CA SER A 233 -6.81 9.84 22.57
C SER A 233 -6.48 9.35 21.17
N TYR A 234 -5.26 8.91 20.94
CA TYR A 234 -4.81 8.46 19.61
C TYR A 234 -5.65 7.29 19.09
N PHE A 235 -5.90 6.29 19.94
CA PHE A 235 -6.74 5.14 19.62
C PHE A 235 -8.15 5.29 20.20
N THR A 236 -9.12 4.99 19.39
CA THR A 236 -10.53 4.95 19.75
C THR A 236 -11.17 3.68 19.21
N ASP A 237 -12.22 3.18 19.85
CA ASP A 237 -13.03 2.08 19.32
C ASP A 237 -14.49 2.27 19.76
N VAL A 238 -15.44 1.61 19.08
CA VAL A 238 -16.87 1.72 19.39
C VAL A 238 -17.62 0.44 19.06
N ALA A 239 -18.55 0.05 19.94
CA ALA A 239 -19.52 -1.01 19.66
C ALA A 239 -20.91 -0.58 20.14
N VAL A 240 -21.94 -1.03 19.42
CA VAL A 240 -23.34 -0.72 19.69
C VAL A 240 -24.10 -2.03 19.86
N SER A 241 -24.83 -2.15 20.98
CA SER A 241 -25.69 -3.32 21.23
C SER A 241 -26.95 -3.30 20.35
N SER A 242 -27.67 -4.41 20.28
CA SER A 242 -28.94 -4.49 19.57
C SER A 242 -30.03 -3.59 20.20
N THR A 243 -29.83 -3.21 21.44
CA THR A 243 -30.75 -2.31 22.21
C THR A 243 -30.32 -0.85 22.22
N GLY A 244 -29.22 -0.51 21.50
CA GLY A 244 -28.73 0.86 21.36
C GLY A 244 -27.80 1.34 22.48
N VAL A 245 -27.37 0.45 23.38
CA VAL A 245 -26.32 0.79 24.35
C VAL A 245 -24.98 0.87 23.61
N VAL A 246 -24.26 1.96 23.80
CA VAL A 246 -22.96 2.22 23.14
C VAL A 246 -21.84 2.09 24.15
N TYR A 247 -20.81 1.36 23.76
CA TYR A 247 -19.53 1.29 24.44
C TYR A 247 -18.45 1.91 23.56
N ALA A 248 -17.57 2.72 24.17
CA ALA A 248 -16.46 3.34 23.47
C ALA A 248 -15.18 3.28 24.29
N THR A 249 -14.04 3.19 23.61
CA THR A 249 -12.73 3.21 24.24
C THR A 249 -11.90 4.38 23.74
N MET A 250 -11.13 4.97 24.65
CA MET A 250 -10.26 6.12 24.40
C MET A 250 -8.94 5.86 25.08
N SER A 251 -7.80 5.80 24.34
CA SER A 251 -6.46 5.56 24.90
C SER A 251 -6.03 6.62 25.93
N SER A 252 -5.04 6.25 26.76
CA SER A 252 -4.67 7.03 27.95
C SER A 252 -3.93 8.34 27.68
N ASP A 253 -3.49 8.56 26.45
CA ASP A 253 -2.78 9.76 25.99
C ASP A 253 -3.65 11.01 25.80
N GLY A 254 -4.98 10.85 25.89
CA GLY A 254 -5.95 11.94 25.77
C GLY A 254 -6.60 12.38 27.09
N ASN A 255 -7.24 13.55 27.06
CA ASN A 255 -7.91 14.10 28.23
C ASN A 255 -9.21 13.37 28.62
N GLN A 256 -9.90 12.78 27.64
CA GLN A 256 -11.10 11.97 27.87
C GLN A 256 -10.80 10.48 27.75
N LYS A 257 -9.69 10.04 28.33
CA LYS A 257 -9.31 8.65 28.36
C LYS A 257 -10.30 7.78 29.13
N GLY A 258 -10.38 6.49 28.79
CA GLY A 258 -11.21 5.54 29.51
C GLY A 258 -12.00 4.58 28.66
N ILE A 259 -12.84 3.82 29.32
CA ILE A 259 -13.88 2.99 28.74
C ILE A 259 -15.22 3.64 29.10
N TRP A 260 -15.99 3.94 28.09
CA TRP A 260 -17.21 4.74 28.23
C TRP A 260 -18.43 3.93 27.83
N ARG A 261 -19.53 4.13 28.55
CA ARG A 261 -20.83 3.53 28.28
C ARG A 261 -21.90 4.60 28.22
N SER A 262 -22.84 4.50 27.29
CA SER A 262 -24.02 5.33 27.22
C SER A 262 -25.25 4.52 26.78
N GLU A 263 -26.41 4.81 27.37
CA GLU A 263 -27.70 4.20 26.99
C GLU A 263 -28.47 5.08 25.97
N ASP A 264 -28.14 6.37 25.92
CA ASP A 264 -28.89 7.37 25.14
C ASP A 264 -28.00 8.29 24.33
N CYS A 265 -26.68 8.11 24.42
CA CYS A 265 -25.64 8.96 23.83
C CYS A 265 -25.69 10.43 24.24
N SER A 266 -26.50 10.78 25.23
CA SER A 266 -26.52 12.11 25.83
C SER A 266 -25.73 12.12 27.13
N ASN A 267 -25.67 10.97 27.79
CA ASN A 267 -25.01 10.77 29.08
C ASN A 267 -23.95 9.70 28.98
N TRP A 268 -22.69 10.09 28.87
CA TRP A 268 -21.54 9.18 28.83
C TRP A 268 -20.97 8.97 30.23
N VAL A 269 -20.86 7.71 30.64
CA VAL A 269 -20.31 7.31 31.94
C VAL A 269 -19.00 6.60 31.70
N ASN A 270 -17.92 7.03 32.35
CA ASN A 270 -16.67 6.29 32.36
C ASN A 270 -16.82 5.10 33.30
N ILE A 271 -16.74 3.90 32.74
CA ILE A 271 -16.89 2.63 33.43
C ILE A 271 -15.55 1.93 33.73
N LEU A 272 -14.42 2.58 33.40
CA LEU A 272 -13.09 2.03 33.62
C LEU A 272 -12.89 1.77 35.12
N PRO A 273 -12.48 0.58 35.58
CA PRO A 273 -12.27 0.26 36.98
C PRO A 273 -10.94 0.88 37.48
N LEU A 274 -11.00 2.13 37.93
CA LEU A 274 -9.83 2.96 38.25
C LEU A 274 -8.86 2.35 39.27
N ASP A 275 -9.36 1.49 40.19
CA ASP A 275 -8.53 0.85 41.22
C ASP A 275 -7.71 -0.35 40.70
N THR A 276 -8.08 -0.93 39.58
CA THR A 276 -7.53 -2.19 39.06
C THR A 276 -7.00 -2.13 37.63
N PHE A 277 -7.52 -1.20 36.83
CA PHE A 277 -7.03 -1.01 35.45
C PHE A 277 -5.77 -0.12 35.48
N PRO A 278 -4.77 -0.35 34.59
CA PRO A 278 -3.56 0.49 34.57
C PRO A 278 -3.87 1.94 34.21
N ALA A 279 -3.06 2.86 34.73
CA ALA A 279 -3.19 4.27 34.42
C ALA A 279 -2.75 4.64 33.00
N GLU A 280 -1.83 3.84 32.43
CA GLU A 280 -1.31 3.97 31.06
C GLU A 280 -1.73 2.77 30.24
N TYR A 281 -2.32 3.04 29.11
CA TYR A 281 -2.75 2.03 28.12
C TYR A 281 -2.90 2.70 26.76
N GLU A 282 -2.72 1.91 25.75
CA GLU A 282 -2.83 2.33 24.36
C GLU A 282 -4.16 1.84 23.74
N ARG A 283 -4.09 1.08 22.65
CA ARG A 283 -5.30 0.61 21.96
C ARG A 283 -6.06 -0.40 22.80
N ILE A 284 -7.37 -0.18 22.94
CA ILE A 284 -8.32 -1.11 23.51
C ILE A 284 -9.36 -1.42 22.44
N VAL A 285 -9.49 -2.69 22.06
CA VAL A 285 -10.56 -3.19 21.20
C VAL A 285 -11.62 -3.85 22.05
N LEU A 286 -12.87 -3.79 21.60
CA LEU A 286 -14.00 -4.31 22.37
C LEU A 286 -14.96 -5.16 21.55
N GLU A 287 -15.62 -6.11 22.24
CA GLU A 287 -16.68 -6.96 21.70
C GLU A 287 -17.80 -7.14 22.71
N ILE A 288 -19.01 -6.80 22.31
CA ILE A 288 -20.23 -7.13 23.08
C ILE A 288 -20.55 -8.60 22.82
N ASP A 289 -20.75 -9.37 23.88
CA ASP A 289 -21.15 -10.79 23.75
C ASP A 289 -22.51 -10.88 23.03
N PRO A 290 -22.58 -11.45 21.82
CA PRO A 290 -23.83 -11.51 21.05
C PRO A 290 -24.90 -12.40 21.68
N ASN A 291 -24.52 -13.28 22.62
CA ASN A 291 -25.47 -14.12 23.35
C ASN A 291 -25.97 -13.47 24.64
N ASN A 292 -25.21 -12.46 25.15
CA ASN A 292 -25.57 -11.76 26.38
C ASN A 292 -24.99 -10.34 26.36
N GLU A 293 -25.70 -9.38 25.81
CA GLU A 293 -25.24 -7.99 25.63
C GLU A 293 -24.91 -7.23 26.93
N ASN A 294 -25.21 -7.81 28.11
CA ASN A 294 -24.71 -7.31 29.40
C ASN A 294 -23.24 -7.63 29.64
N VAL A 295 -22.61 -8.44 28.77
CA VAL A 295 -21.19 -8.84 28.86
C VAL A 295 -20.43 -8.19 27.72
N VAL A 296 -19.30 -7.56 28.07
CA VAL A 296 -18.39 -6.96 27.09
C VAL A 296 -16.96 -7.39 27.41
N TYR A 297 -16.21 -7.79 26.37
CA TYR A 297 -14.80 -8.07 26.48
C TYR A 297 -13.97 -6.89 25.96
N PHE A 298 -12.88 -6.59 26.67
CA PHE A 298 -11.90 -5.57 26.28
C PHE A 298 -10.52 -6.20 26.22
N LEU A 299 -9.87 -6.15 25.08
CA LEU A 299 -8.49 -6.56 24.89
C LEU A 299 -7.66 -5.33 24.64
N ALA A 300 -6.62 -5.12 25.45
CA ALA A 300 -5.84 -3.89 25.46
C ALA A 300 -4.34 -4.14 25.39
N HIS A 301 -3.62 -3.27 24.70
CA HIS A 301 -2.18 -3.11 24.89
C HIS A 301 -1.94 -2.19 26.10
N THR A 302 -1.28 -2.72 27.12
CA THR A 302 -1.12 -2.08 28.44
C THR A 302 0.33 -2.13 28.91
N PRO A 303 1.23 -1.28 28.39
CA PRO A 303 2.65 -1.32 28.71
C PRO A 303 2.94 -1.39 30.21
N GLY A 304 3.67 -2.43 30.64
CA GLY A 304 4.01 -2.67 32.03
C GLY A 304 2.90 -3.28 32.89
N PHE A 305 1.76 -3.68 32.33
CA PHE A 305 0.65 -4.27 33.09
C PHE A 305 -0.01 -5.43 32.33
N GLY A 306 -0.56 -6.39 33.08
CA GLY A 306 -1.26 -7.57 32.54
C GLY A 306 -0.28 -8.70 32.24
N LYS A 307 -0.47 -9.40 31.11
CA LYS A 307 0.39 -10.51 30.71
C LYS A 307 1.58 -10.02 29.91
N LEU A 308 2.77 -10.25 30.44
CA LEU A 308 4.00 -10.11 29.68
C LEU A 308 4.14 -11.25 28.67
N SER A 309 4.34 -10.89 27.44
CA SER A 309 4.78 -11.77 26.36
C SER A 309 6.14 -11.31 25.84
N LEU A 310 7.03 -12.22 25.57
CA LEU A 310 8.24 -11.96 24.82
C LEU A 310 8.03 -12.43 23.39
N ASN A 311 8.15 -11.53 22.42
CA ASN A 311 8.14 -11.95 21.04
C ASN A 311 9.34 -12.86 20.74
N TYR A 312 9.40 -13.43 19.56
CA TYR A 312 10.48 -14.35 19.17
C TYR A 312 11.90 -13.71 19.17
N ARG A 313 11.99 -12.38 19.28
CA ARG A 313 13.26 -11.62 19.43
C ARG A 313 13.59 -11.30 20.88
N GLY A 314 12.68 -11.56 21.80
CA GLY A 314 12.84 -11.23 23.21
C GLY A 314 12.36 -9.83 23.60
N ASN A 315 11.71 -9.10 22.68
CA ASN A 315 11.10 -7.82 23.01
C ASN A 315 9.81 -8.02 23.79
N GLU A 316 9.59 -7.19 24.78
CA GLU A 316 8.41 -7.19 25.63
C GLU A 316 7.19 -6.65 24.90
N ASP A 317 6.05 -7.30 25.16
CA ASP A 317 4.73 -6.86 24.76
C ASP A 317 3.77 -7.16 25.92
N TRP A 318 3.06 -6.16 26.39
CA TRP A 318 2.20 -6.26 27.56
C TRP A 318 0.75 -6.09 27.18
N ASN A 319 -0.06 -7.10 27.48
CA ASN A 319 -1.45 -7.11 27.07
C ASN A 319 -2.37 -7.47 28.24
N SER A 320 -3.57 -6.91 28.27
CA SER A 320 -4.58 -7.21 29.26
C SER A 320 -5.92 -7.57 28.62
N LEU A 321 -6.60 -8.54 29.18
CA LEU A 321 -7.92 -9.00 28.79
C LEU A 321 -8.89 -8.83 29.97
N TRP A 322 -9.97 -8.14 29.71
CA TRP A 322 -10.97 -7.81 30.73
C TRP A 322 -12.36 -8.23 30.29
N LYS A 323 -13.16 -8.73 31.24
CA LYS A 323 -14.57 -9.02 31.07
C LYS A 323 -15.37 -8.09 31.97
N TYR A 324 -16.23 -7.30 31.35
CA TYR A 324 -17.19 -6.43 32.01
C TYR A 324 -18.57 -7.08 31.98
N ARG A 325 -19.29 -7.06 33.08
CA ARG A 325 -20.69 -7.47 33.17
C ARG A 325 -21.53 -6.37 33.80
N TYR A 326 -22.42 -5.82 33.01
CA TYR A 326 -23.42 -4.85 33.49
C TYR A 326 -24.41 -5.50 34.42
N ILE A 327 -24.77 -4.84 35.52
CA ILE A 327 -25.75 -5.29 36.51
C ILE A 327 -26.95 -4.38 36.52
N ARG A 328 -26.75 -3.05 36.63
CA ARG A 328 -27.82 -2.08 36.73
C ARG A 328 -27.33 -0.63 36.60
N GLY A 329 -28.29 0.30 36.53
CA GLY A 329 -28.02 1.75 36.60
C GLY A 329 -27.13 2.23 35.46
N ASN A 330 -26.15 3.05 35.79
CA ASN A 330 -25.21 3.57 34.79
C ASN A 330 -24.07 2.61 34.39
N GLY A 331 -23.96 1.45 35.06
CA GLY A 331 -22.94 0.45 34.79
C GLY A 331 -21.55 0.75 35.34
N ALA A 332 -21.37 1.77 36.15
CA ALA A 332 -20.11 2.06 36.82
C ALA A 332 -20.07 1.52 38.27
N ASP A 333 -18.86 1.37 38.81
CA ASP A 333 -18.58 0.94 40.17
C ASP A 333 -19.35 -0.34 40.57
N SER A 334 -20.08 -0.33 41.67
CA SER A 334 -20.86 -1.49 42.14
C SER A 334 -22.09 -1.85 41.27
N ASN A 335 -22.32 -1.09 40.17
CA ASN A 335 -23.36 -1.41 39.18
C ASN A 335 -22.89 -2.34 38.08
N ALA A 336 -21.64 -2.77 38.11
CA ALA A 336 -21.06 -3.74 37.20
C ALA A 336 -20.07 -4.66 37.94
N ILE A 337 -19.69 -5.73 37.26
CA ILE A 337 -18.61 -6.63 37.70
C ILE A 337 -17.51 -6.60 36.62
N TRP A 338 -16.28 -6.38 37.07
CA TRP A 338 -15.10 -6.49 36.25
C TRP A 338 -14.27 -7.71 36.65
N GLU A 339 -13.88 -8.50 35.67
CA GLU A 339 -13.00 -9.65 35.81
C GLU A 339 -11.72 -9.41 35.01
N ASN A 340 -10.56 -9.48 35.67
CA ASN A 340 -9.26 -9.42 35.01
C ASN A 340 -8.85 -10.82 34.58
N LEU A 341 -8.81 -11.07 33.28
CA LEU A 341 -8.48 -12.35 32.66
C LEU A 341 -7.06 -12.38 32.08
N SER A 342 -6.28 -11.32 32.28
CA SER A 342 -5.00 -11.08 31.64
C SER A 342 -3.99 -12.22 31.84
N GLU A 343 -3.94 -12.83 33.04
CA GLU A 343 -3.01 -13.91 33.35
C GLU A 343 -3.23 -15.16 32.47
N ASN A 344 -4.41 -15.30 31.86
CA ASN A 344 -4.77 -16.43 31.01
C ASN A 344 -4.51 -16.16 29.50
N ILE A 345 -4.00 -14.98 29.15
CA ILE A 345 -3.50 -14.71 27.80
C ILE A 345 -2.33 -15.66 27.50
N PRO A 346 -2.29 -16.34 26.33
CA PRO A 346 -1.26 -17.32 26.00
C PRO A 346 0.14 -16.72 25.96
N SER A 347 1.02 -17.20 26.83
CA SER A 347 2.44 -16.85 26.85
C SER A 347 3.26 -17.99 27.46
N THR A 348 4.37 -18.34 26.82
CA THR A 348 5.31 -19.36 27.30
C THR A 348 6.24 -18.85 28.40
N GLY A 349 6.21 -17.55 28.68
CA GLY A 349 7.14 -16.89 29.60
C GLY A 349 8.58 -16.76 29.07
N THR A 350 8.82 -17.19 27.84
CA THR A 350 10.11 -17.09 27.13
C THR A 350 9.90 -16.51 25.74
N ALA A 351 10.98 -16.08 25.10
CA ALA A 351 10.93 -15.62 23.71
C ALA A 351 10.44 -16.75 22.80
N SER A 352 9.30 -16.54 22.14
CA SER A 352 8.62 -17.57 21.32
C SER A 352 7.72 -16.95 20.25
N PHE A 353 7.52 -17.70 19.16
CA PHE A 353 6.47 -17.40 18.18
C PHE A 353 5.07 -17.76 18.70
N ASP A 354 4.98 -18.66 19.70
CA ASP A 354 3.72 -19.14 20.28
C ASP A 354 3.13 -18.21 21.35
N ASN A 355 3.74 -17.06 21.60
CA ASN A 355 3.20 -16.07 22.51
C ASN A 355 2.15 -15.19 21.82
N PHE A 356 1.10 -14.81 22.55
CA PHE A 356 0.24 -13.71 22.11
C PHE A 356 1.10 -12.43 22.04
N ASN A 357 0.99 -11.69 20.94
CA ASN A 357 1.72 -10.46 20.75
C ASN A 357 0.87 -9.48 19.93
N ALA A 358 0.61 -8.29 20.49
CA ALA A 358 -0.14 -7.21 19.85
C ALA A 358 0.74 -6.34 18.96
N GLN A 359 2.04 -6.57 18.96
CA GLN A 359 3.04 -5.72 18.27
C GLN A 359 2.82 -4.23 18.57
N GLY A 360 2.75 -3.88 19.87
CA GLY A 360 2.59 -2.50 20.28
C GLY A 360 1.32 -1.83 19.73
N SER A 361 0.16 -2.43 19.93
CA SER A 361 -1.16 -1.95 19.50
C SER A 361 -1.53 -2.17 18.02
N TYR A 362 -0.66 -2.77 17.21
CA TYR A 362 -0.94 -2.99 15.78
C TYR A 362 -2.00 -4.08 15.55
N ASN A 363 -1.84 -5.23 16.18
CA ASN A 363 -2.67 -6.42 16.02
C ASN A 363 -3.52 -6.65 17.28
N LEU A 364 -4.76 -6.28 17.26
CA LEU A 364 -5.70 -6.53 18.36
C LEU A 364 -7.08 -6.83 17.82
N VAL A 365 -7.58 -8.03 18.11
CA VAL A 365 -8.96 -8.44 17.83
C VAL A 365 -9.47 -9.29 19.01
N VAL A 366 -10.69 -9.05 19.46
CA VAL A 366 -11.43 -9.92 20.36
C VAL A 366 -12.79 -10.22 19.75
N ARG A 367 -13.23 -11.49 19.78
CA ARG A 367 -14.54 -11.93 19.30
C ARG A 367 -15.13 -13.01 20.19
N VAL A 368 -16.42 -12.95 20.40
CA VAL A 368 -17.20 -14.01 21.07
C VAL A 368 -17.98 -14.79 20.02
N LYS A 369 -17.98 -16.12 20.12
CA LYS A 369 -18.72 -16.96 19.17
C LYS A 369 -20.23 -16.67 19.29
N PRO A 370 -20.95 -16.45 18.15
CA PRO A 370 -22.35 -16.00 18.17
C PRO A 370 -23.34 -16.95 18.83
N ASP A 371 -23.01 -18.18 19.06
CA ASP A 371 -23.88 -19.23 19.68
C ASP A 371 -23.28 -19.86 20.95
N ASP A 372 -22.13 -19.33 21.45
CA ASP A 372 -21.47 -19.83 22.67
C ASP A 372 -20.63 -18.74 23.35
N SER A 373 -21.12 -18.16 24.44
CA SER A 373 -20.44 -17.15 25.26
C SER A 373 -19.13 -17.62 25.90
N ASN A 374 -18.91 -18.95 26.02
CA ASN A 374 -17.66 -19.50 26.57
C ASN A 374 -16.56 -19.58 25.49
N MET A 375 -16.94 -19.48 24.25
CA MET A 375 -16.00 -19.58 23.12
C MET A 375 -15.54 -18.20 22.69
N VAL A 376 -14.40 -17.77 23.25
CA VAL A 376 -13.81 -16.44 22.99
C VAL A 376 -12.51 -16.58 22.20
N PHE A 377 -12.35 -15.70 21.23
CA PHE A 377 -11.20 -15.62 20.35
C PHE A 377 -10.46 -14.31 20.59
N ILE A 378 -9.14 -14.39 20.72
CA ILE A 378 -8.26 -13.22 20.71
C ILE A 378 -7.23 -13.38 19.60
N ALA A 379 -6.88 -12.28 18.96
CA ALA A 379 -5.88 -12.30 17.91
C ALA A 379 -4.92 -11.09 18.03
N GLY A 380 -3.67 -11.42 17.84
CA GLY A 380 -2.51 -10.56 17.73
C GLY A 380 -1.72 -10.97 16.49
N THR A 381 -0.44 -11.29 16.62
CA THR A 381 0.32 -11.96 15.56
C THR A 381 -0.26 -13.34 15.24
N ASN A 382 -0.80 -14.00 16.25
CA ASN A 382 -1.46 -15.31 16.16
C ASN A 382 -2.94 -15.21 16.55
N ILE A 383 -3.73 -16.22 16.18
CA ILE A 383 -5.10 -16.39 16.64
C ILE A 383 -5.14 -17.46 17.73
N TYR A 384 -5.83 -17.15 18.84
CA TYR A 384 -6.10 -18.09 19.92
C TYR A 384 -7.59 -18.15 20.20
N ARG A 385 -8.07 -19.35 20.56
CA ARG A 385 -9.41 -19.64 21.01
C ARG A 385 -9.36 -20.18 22.42
N SER A 386 -10.20 -19.67 23.31
CA SER A 386 -10.51 -20.29 24.61
C SER A 386 -11.90 -20.90 24.59
N SER A 387 -12.08 -22.07 25.19
CA SER A 387 -13.40 -22.71 25.38
C SER A 387 -14.00 -22.50 26.77
N ASP A 388 -13.38 -21.66 27.60
CA ASP A 388 -13.86 -21.26 28.91
C ASP A 388 -13.83 -19.75 29.12
N ALA A 389 -13.88 -18.97 28.00
CA ALA A 389 -13.84 -17.52 28.01
C ALA A 389 -12.58 -16.94 28.69
N PHE A 390 -11.44 -17.62 28.57
CA PHE A 390 -10.18 -17.27 29.23
C PHE A 390 -10.27 -17.21 30.77
N THR A 391 -11.21 -17.94 31.40
CA THR A 391 -11.24 -18.04 32.87
C THR A 391 -10.08 -18.83 33.42
N THR A 392 -9.51 -19.73 32.61
CA THR A 392 -8.26 -20.43 32.88
C THR A 392 -7.33 -20.44 31.67
N SER A 393 -6.05 -20.70 31.88
CA SER A 393 -5.07 -20.83 30.80
C SER A 393 -5.08 -22.21 30.09
N ASN A 394 -5.80 -23.20 30.62
CA ASN A 394 -5.68 -24.60 30.18
C ASN A 394 -6.56 -24.93 28.96
N HIS A 395 -7.51 -24.07 28.59
CA HIS A 395 -8.48 -24.32 27.54
C HIS A 395 -8.23 -23.47 26.29
N THR A 396 -6.96 -23.13 26.05
CA THR A 396 -6.57 -22.26 24.95
C THR A 396 -5.86 -23.03 23.83
N VAL A 397 -6.24 -22.77 22.59
CA VAL A 397 -5.68 -23.38 21.37
C VAL A 397 -5.27 -22.32 20.39
N GLN A 398 -4.07 -22.44 19.82
CA GLN A 398 -3.61 -21.58 18.71
C GLN A 398 -4.21 -22.10 17.40
N LEU A 399 -4.79 -21.20 16.61
CA LEU A 399 -5.53 -21.53 15.38
C LEU A 399 -4.84 -21.05 14.11
N GLY A 400 -3.96 -20.07 14.19
CA GLY A 400 -3.35 -19.44 13.01
C GLY A 400 -2.24 -18.47 13.38
N GLY A 401 -1.62 -17.88 12.38
CA GLY A 401 -0.47 -16.98 12.50
C GLY A 401 0.84 -17.70 12.22
N TYR A 402 1.79 -17.66 13.15
CA TYR A 402 3.02 -18.46 13.05
C TYR A 402 2.75 -19.95 13.26
N GLY A 403 3.63 -20.80 12.75
CA GLY A 403 3.53 -22.24 12.95
C GLY A 403 3.70 -22.61 14.43
N VAL A 404 2.85 -23.51 14.91
CA VAL A 404 2.90 -23.98 16.31
C VAL A 404 4.25 -24.63 16.58
N HIS A 405 4.88 -24.27 17.71
CA HIS A 405 6.20 -24.74 18.15
C HIS A 405 7.35 -24.44 17.17
N THR A 406 7.14 -23.48 16.26
CA THR A 406 8.19 -23.05 15.35
C THR A 406 9.33 -22.37 16.10
N LYS A 407 10.57 -22.54 15.63
CA LYS A 407 11.79 -22.00 16.26
C LYS A 407 12.75 -21.48 15.22
N ARG A 408 13.52 -20.46 15.62
CA ARG A 408 14.65 -20.00 14.83
C ARG A 408 15.72 -21.09 14.64
N PRO A 409 16.43 -21.11 13.51
CA PRO A 409 16.27 -20.27 12.34
C PRO A 409 15.17 -20.74 11.35
N ASN A 410 14.56 -21.89 11.58
CA ASN A 410 13.62 -22.55 10.69
C ASN A 410 12.17 -22.30 11.13
N TRP A 411 11.78 -21.06 11.27
CA TRP A 411 10.40 -20.75 11.58
C TRP A 411 9.46 -20.94 10.36
N THR A 412 8.22 -21.24 10.63
CA THR A 412 7.17 -21.44 9.63
C THR A 412 5.95 -20.63 10.00
N VAL A 413 5.10 -20.36 9.03
CA VAL A 413 3.74 -19.89 9.29
C VAL A 413 2.80 -21.08 9.47
N TYR A 414 1.66 -20.85 10.12
CA TYR A 414 0.60 -21.84 10.23
C TYR A 414 0.16 -22.25 8.80
N PRO A 415 -0.08 -23.55 8.55
CA PRO A 415 -0.39 -24.01 7.18
C PRO A 415 -1.53 -23.23 6.51
N ASN A 416 -1.25 -22.67 5.33
CA ASN A 416 -2.18 -21.84 4.55
C ASN A 416 -2.77 -20.66 5.34
N HIS A 417 -1.98 -20.03 6.19
CA HIS A 417 -2.38 -18.85 6.96
C HIS A 417 -1.25 -17.84 7.04
N HIS A 418 -1.52 -16.63 7.53
CA HIS A 418 -0.52 -15.56 7.68
C HIS A 418 -0.58 -14.97 9.09
N PRO A 419 0.54 -14.51 9.68
CA PRO A 419 0.55 -13.71 10.90
C PRO A 419 -0.15 -12.36 10.77
N ASP A 420 -0.23 -11.63 11.89
CA ASP A 420 -0.67 -10.23 11.98
C ASP A 420 -2.15 -10.03 11.65
N GLN A 421 -2.99 -10.28 12.67
CA GLN A 421 -4.45 -10.40 12.50
C GLN A 421 -5.17 -9.07 12.69
N HIS A 422 -6.18 -8.79 11.86
CA HIS A 422 -6.94 -7.55 11.89
C HIS A 422 -8.46 -7.73 11.98
N GLU A 423 -9.00 -8.81 11.43
CA GLU A 423 -10.44 -9.04 11.44
C GLU A 423 -10.78 -10.53 11.56
N LEU A 424 -11.81 -10.84 12.34
CA LEU A 424 -12.40 -12.17 12.48
C LEU A 424 -13.92 -12.07 12.30
N LEU A 425 -14.47 -12.83 11.37
CA LEU A 425 -15.90 -12.83 11.06
C LEU A 425 -16.46 -14.26 11.11
N PHE A 426 -17.50 -14.47 11.91
CA PHE A 426 -18.26 -15.71 11.88
C PHE A 426 -19.35 -15.66 10.81
N LEU A 427 -19.60 -16.78 10.15
CA LEU A 427 -20.76 -16.89 9.26
C LEU A 427 -22.05 -16.96 10.09
N PRO A 428 -23.05 -16.10 9.84
CA PRO A 428 -24.32 -16.14 10.54
C PRO A 428 -25.05 -17.48 10.45
N SER A 429 -24.98 -18.17 9.30
CA SER A 429 -25.62 -19.50 9.12
C SER A 429 -24.88 -20.63 9.82
N ASN A 430 -23.59 -20.46 10.12
CA ASN A 430 -22.76 -21.47 10.76
C ASN A 430 -21.58 -20.83 11.51
N ALA A 431 -21.77 -20.59 12.79
CA ALA A 431 -20.77 -19.98 13.66
C ALA A 431 -19.48 -20.81 13.89
N ASN A 432 -19.36 -22.00 13.31
CA ASN A 432 -18.10 -22.75 13.28
C ASN A 432 -17.18 -22.32 12.12
N VAL A 433 -17.73 -21.66 11.11
CA VAL A 433 -16.97 -21.09 10.00
C VAL A 433 -16.43 -19.73 10.40
N LEU A 434 -15.13 -19.54 10.23
CA LEU A 434 -14.45 -18.29 10.55
C LEU A 434 -13.71 -17.76 9.31
N ILE A 435 -13.95 -16.49 8.99
CA ILE A 435 -13.19 -15.75 7.98
C ILE A 435 -12.25 -14.80 8.71
N ASN A 436 -11.02 -14.71 8.23
CA ASN A 436 -9.99 -13.87 8.82
C ASN A 436 -9.38 -12.93 7.77
N GLY A 437 -9.15 -11.67 8.15
CA GLY A 437 -8.34 -10.69 7.45
C GLY A 437 -7.04 -10.44 8.20
N ASN A 438 -5.90 -10.48 7.48
CA ASN A 438 -4.56 -10.31 8.04
C ASN A 438 -3.60 -9.67 7.02
N ASP A 439 -2.30 -9.57 7.33
CA ASP A 439 -1.30 -8.97 6.44
C ASP A 439 -1.01 -9.79 5.16
N GLY A 440 -1.45 -11.04 5.10
CA GLY A 440 -1.41 -11.91 3.91
C GLY A 440 -2.73 -11.97 3.12
N GLY A 441 -3.74 -11.17 3.49
CA GLY A 441 -5.02 -11.11 2.78
C GLY A 441 -6.17 -11.74 3.55
N MET A 442 -6.99 -12.53 2.85
CA MET A 442 -8.21 -13.15 3.35
C MET A 442 -8.10 -14.66 3.43
N PHE A 443 -8.59 -15.25 4.53
CA PHE A 443 -8.55 -16.69 4.78
C PHE A 443 -9.86 -17.15 5.39
N ARG A 444 -10.16 -18.45 5.21
CA ARG A 444 -11.37 -19.08 5.75
C ARG A 444 -11.04 -20.45 6.34
N THR A 445 -11.67 -20.76 7.45
CA THR A 445 -11.78 -22.14 7.96
C THR A 445 -13.24 -22.53 8.08
N ASP A 446 -13.54 -23.78 7.71
CA ASP A 446 -14.90 -24.32 7.85
C ASP A 446 -15.15 -24.92 9.25
N ASN A 447 -14.12 -24.99 10.10
CA ASN A 447 -14.25 -25.45 11.48
C ASN A 447 -13.20 -24.81 12.40
N ALA A 448 -13.56 -23.65 12.96
CA ALA A 448 -12.73 -22.96 13.95
C ALA A 448 -12.63 -23.67 15.30
N LEU A 449 -13.41 -24.74 15.52
CA LEU A 449 -13.41 -25.54 16.76
C LEU A 449 -12.52 -26.76 16.69
N ALA A 450 -11.92 -27.08 15.55
CA ALA A 450 -11.00 -28.20 15.41
C ALA A 450 -9.75 -28.03 16.30
N ASP A 451 -9.16 -29.13 16.75
CA ASP A 451 -7.87 -29.11 17.49
C ASP A 451 -6.73 -28.63 16.59
N THR A 452 -6.80 -28.92 15.30
CA THR A 452 -5.93 -28.38 14.26
C THR A 452 -6.80 -27.79 13.14
N VAL A 453 -6.82 -26.50 13.06
CA VAL A 453 -7.65 -25.76 12.09
C VAL A 453 -7.02 -25.87 10.70
N LYS A 454 -7.87 -26.08 9.69
CA LYS A 454 -7.45 -26.05 8.27
C LYS A 454 -7.93 -24.76 7.64
N TRP A 455 -6.99 -23.95 7.16
CA TRP A 455 -7.28 -22.70 6.47
C TRP A 455 -7.27 -22.89 4.95
N THR A 456 -8.17 -22.17 4.30
CA THR A 456 -8.24 -22.01 2.86
C THR A 456 -7.99 -20.54 2.55
N SER A 457 -7.04 -20.25 1.66
CA SER A 457 -6.81 -18.91 1.17
C SER A 457 -7.97 -18.46 0.28
N LEU A 458 -8.48 -17.26 0.51
CA LEU A 458 -9.46 -16.57 -0.32
C LEU A 458 -8.81 -15.52 -1.20
N ASN A 459 -7.51 -15.57 -1.42
CA ASN A 459 -6.75 -14.52 -2.09
C ASN A 459 -6.80 -14.59 -3.63
N LYS A 460 -7.50 -15.57 -4.22
CA LYS A 460 -7.54 -15.70 -5.67
C LYS A 460 -8.13 -14.47 -6.34
N GLY A 461 -7.27 -13.69 -7.00
CA GLY A 461 -7.65 -12.45 -7.65
C GLY A 461 -7.82 -11.24 -6.72
N TYR A 462 -7.48 -11.37 -5.43
CA TYR A 462 -7.47 -10.29 -4.44
C TYR A 462 -6.12 -9.55 -4.49
N LEU A 463 -5.98 -8.60 -5.40
CA LEU A 463 -4.72 -7.93 -5.75
C LEU A 463 -4.44 -6.75 -4.81
N THR A 464 -3.99 -7.03 -3.61
CA THR A 464 -3.72 -6.02 -2.57
C THR A 464 -2.30 -6.04 -2.05
N THR A 465 -1.40 -6.81 -2.70
CA THR A 465 0.00 -6.91 -2.33
C THR A 465 0.75 -5.58 -2.44
N GLN A 466 1.60 -5.31 -1.47
CA GLN A 466 2.39 -4.09 -1.35
C GLN A 466 3.82 -4.35 -1.83
N LEU A 467 4.11 -4.03 -3.09
CA LEU A 467 5.44 -4.25 -3.66
C LEU A 467 6.38 -3.09 -3.35
N TYR A 468 7.61 -3.41 -2.96
CA TYR A 468 8.73 -2.47 -2.85
C TYR A 468 9.61 -2.48 -4.09
N THR A 469 9.86 -3.68 -4.66
CA THR A 469 10.83 -3.86 -5.74
C THR A 469 10.34 -4.87 -6.77
N ILE A 470 10.91 -4.77 -7.98
CA ILE A 470 10.67 -5.71 -9.09
C ILE A 470 11.97 -5.95 -9.84
N ASN A 471 12.15 -7.15 -10.38
CA ASN A 471 13.25 -7.46 -11.30
C ASN A 471 12.82 -8.47 -12.36
N ILE A 472 13.46 -8.42 -13.51
CA ILE A 472 13.27 -9.33 -14.64
C ILE A 472 14.63 -9.77 -15.21
N GLN A 473 14.67 -10.89 -15.88
CA GLN A 473 15.87 -11.35 -16.59
C GLN A 473 16.20 -10.39 -17.74
N GLN A 474 17.47 -10.00 -17.87
CA GLN A 474 17.91 -8.97 -18.82
C GLN A 474 18.56 -9.52 -20.08
N ASP A 475 19.17 -10.69 -20.02
CA ASP A 475 20.02 -11.26 -21.08
C ASP A 475 19.28 -12.19 -22.05
N GLU A 476 18.12 -12.69 -21.64
CA GLU A 476 17.28 -13.58 -22.44
C GLU A 476 15.82 -13.18 -22.32
N GLU A 477 15.05 -13.38 -23.37
CA GLU A 477 13.59 -13.25 -23.32
C GLU A 477 13.03 -14.36 -22.45
N SER A 478 12.39 -13.97 -21.37
CA SER A 478 11.76 -14.89 -20.41
C SER A 478 10.61 -14.20 -19.69
N ASP A 479 9.73 -14.99 -19.10
CA ASP A 479 8.62 -14.50 -18.29
C ASP A 479 8.94 -14.48 -16.79
N VAL A 480 10.23 -14.64 -16.44
CA VAL A 480 10.68 -14.58 -15.05
C VAL A 480 10.55 -13.17 -14.50
N ILE A 481 9.80 -13.07 -13.40
CA ILE A 481 9.67 -11.88 -12.58
C ILE A 481 10.00 -12.25 -11.14
N LEU A 482 10.85 -11.45 -10.50
CA LEU A 482 11.08 -11.43 -9.06
C LEU A 482 10.50 -10.16 -8.45
N ALA A 483 9.82 -10.28 -7.33
CA ALA A 483 9.24 -9.14 -6.63
C ALA A 483 9.55 -9.21 -5.14
N GLY A 484 9.95 -8.10 -4.54
CA GLY A 484 10.07 -7.92 -3.09
C GLY A 484 8.85 -7.20 -2.53
N LEU A 485 8.22 -7.78 -1.51
CA LEU A 485 6.93 -7.34 -0.98
C LEU A 485 6.99 -7.13 0.52
N GLN A 486 6.20 -6.20 0.99
CA GLN A 486 5.94 -6.04 2.41
C GLN A 486 5.23 -7.26 2.97
N ASP A 487 5.70 -7.79 4.09
CA ASP A 487 5.15 -8.90 4.88
C ASP A 487 5.04 -10.24 4.12
N ASN A 488 5.20 -10.23 2.79
CA ASN A 488 5.00 -11.37 1.89
C ASN A 488 6.26 -11.84 1.16
N GLY A 489 7.44 -11.43 1.62
CA GLY A 489 8.73 -11.93 1.17
C GLY A 489 9.12 -11.56 -0.25
N ASN A 490 9.97 -12.39 -0.84
CA ASN A 490 10.34 -12.33 -2.24
C ASN A 490 9.55 -13.37 -3.02
N LEU A 491 8.82 -12.94 -4.03
CA LEU A 491 8.00 -13.79 -4.87
C LEU A 491 8.62 -13.99 -6.25
N PHE A 492 8.39 -15.16 -6.82
CA PHE A 492 8.87 -15.57 -8.14
C PHE A 492 7.71 -16.07 -9.00
N VAL A 493 7.71 -15.69 -10.26
CA VAL A 493 6.91 -16.32 -11.31
C VAL A 493 7.73 -16.48 -12.59
N ASN A 494 7.47 -17.56 -13.33
CA ASN A 494 8.03 -17.81 -14.65
C ASN A 494 6.89 -18.27 -15.56
N SER A 495 6.10 -17.33 -16.04
CA SER A 495 4.96 -17.61 -16.91
C SER A 495 4.41 -16.32 -17.49
N ASP A 496 3.96 -16.34 -18.74
CA ASP A 496 3.16 -15.29 -19.39
C ASP A 496 1.67 -15.38 -19.02
N ASN A 497 1.23 -16.51 -18.47
CA ASN A 497 -0.13 -16.64 -17.95
C ASN A 497 -0.29 -15.79 -16.69
N PRO A 498 -1.13 -14.75 -16.73
CA PRO A 498 -1.30 -13.84 -15.59
C PRO A 498 -1.87 -14.54 -14.35
N GLU A 499 -2.63 -15.60 -14.49
CA GLU A 499 -3.24 -16.36 -13.37
C GLU A 499 -2.30 -17.42 -12.78
N LYS A 500 -1.04 -17.49 -13.24
CA LYS A 500 -0.07 -18.43 -12.67
C LYS A 500 0.26 -18.06 -11.23
N ASP A 501 0.19 -19.04 -10.34
CA ASP A 501 0.59 -18.88 -8.95
C ASP A 501 2.05 -18.45 -8.82
N TRP A 502 2.26 -17.45 -7.99
CA TRP A 502 3.59 -17.00 -7.58
C TRP A 502 4.10 -17.85 -6.42
N VAL A 503 5.39 -18.09 -6.39
CA VAL A 503 6.07 -18.92 -5.39
C VAL A 503 6.95 -18.03 -4.50
N LEU A 504 7.08 -18.40 -3.21
CA LEU A 504 7.84 -17.68 -2.18
C LEU A 504 9.18 -18.39 -1.90
N PRO A 505 10.29 -18.07 -2.57
CA PRO A 505 11.61 -18.63 -2.29
C PRO A 505 12.26 -18.09 -1.02
N LEU A 506 11.99 -16.83 -0.64
CA LEU A 506 12.55 -16.18 0.54
C LEU A 506 11.51 -15.36 1.27
N ASN A 507 11.31 -15.64 2.55
CA ASN A 507 10.34 -14.97 3.42
C ASN A 507 10.93 -13.72 4.12
N GLY A 508 10.08 -12.90 4.76
CA GLY A 508 10.40 -11.63 5.44
C GLY A 508 9.75 -10.44 4.71
N ASP A 509 10.26 -9.23 4.90
CA ASP A 509 9.97 -8.10 4.02
C ASP A 509 10.92 -8.18 2.82
N GLY A 510 10.38 -8.51 1.65
CA GLY A 510 11.18 -8.66 0.44
C GLY A 510 11.76 -7.32 0.00
N SER A 511 13.05 -7.34 -0.36
CA SER A 511 13.79 -6.15 -0.77
C SER A 511 14.32 -6.31 -2.20
N TYR A 512 15.43 -5.69 -2.51
CA TYR A 512 16.05 -5.79 -3.84
C TYR A 512 16.38 -7.23 -4.22
N SER A 513 16.35 -7.52 -5.51
CA SER A 513 16.72 -8.80 -6.08
C SER A 513 17.57 -8.64 -7.33
N ALA A 514 18.32 -9.67 -7.70
CA ALA A 514 19.05 -9.74 -8.98
C ALA A 514 18.94 -11.14 -9.60
N ILE A 515 18.94 -11.19 -10.93
CA ILE A 515 18.93 -12.40 -11.74
C ILE A 515 20.23 -12.43 -12.55
N ALA A 516 21.06 -13.39 -12.30
CA ALA A 516 22.28 -13.60 -13.07
C ALA A 516 21.96 -14.06 -14.50
N ARG A 517 22.89 -13.82 -15.45
CA ARG A 517 22.74 -14.28 -16.85
C ARG A 517 22.45 -15.77 -16.90
N LYS A 518 21.59 -16.14 -17.82
CA LYS A 518 21.11 -17.52 -18.00
C LYS A 518 20.48 -18.13 -16.75
N ARG A 519 20.10 -17.29 -15.78
CA ARG A 519 19.54 -17.73 -14.48
C ARG A 519 20.50 -18.66 -13.71
N ASP A 520 21.81 -18.47 -13.86
CA ASP A 520 22.82 -19.31 -13.19
C ASP A 520 22.65 -19.26 -11.65
N PHE A 521 22.29 -18.10 -11.12
CA PHE A 521 21.85 -17.92 -9.74
C PHE A 521 20.95 -16.70 -9.61
N TYR A 522 20.29 -16.61 -8.45
CA TYR A 522 19.50 -15.47 -8.05
C TYR A 522 20.09 -14.87 -6.77
N ILE A 523 20.01 -13.56 -6.62
CA ILE A 523 20.26 -12.89 -5.34
C ILE A 523 18.95 -12.29 -4.89
N LEU A 524 18.48 -12.70 -3.73
CA LEU A 524 17.29 -12.19 -3.08
C LEU A 524 17.70 -11.55 -1.75
N SER A 525 17.07 -10.46 -1.39
CA SER A 525 17.32 -9.84 -0.10
C SER A 525 16.04 -9.59 0.68
N THR A 526 16.18 -9.49 1.99
CA THR A 526 15.15 -9.04 2.90
C THR A 526 15.56 -7.73 3.54
N GLN A 527 14.68 -7.22 4.40
CA GLN A 527 14.93 -5.99 5.14
C GLN A 527 16.32 -5.98 5.82
N LEU A 528 16.88 -4.78 5.95
CA LEU A 528 18.17 -4.52 6.61
C LEU A 528 19.36 -5.23 5.95
N GLY A 529 19.35 -5.27 4.61
CA GLY A 529 20.49 -5.68 3.80
C GLY A 529 20.88 -7.15 3.87
N ARG A 530 20.03 -8.02 4.38
CA ARG A 530 20.27 -9.47 4.43
C ARG A 530 20.07 -10.08 3.07
N MET A 531 21.08 -10.76 2.56
CA MET A 531 21.13 -11.23 1.19
C MET A 531 21.39 -12.72 1.10
N ALA A 532 20.73 -13.38 0.16
CA ALA A 532 20.97 -14.77 -0.20
C ALA A 532 21.27 -14.94 -1.68
N LYS A 533 22.32 -15.65 -2.00
CA LYS A 533 22.55 -16.28 -3.30
C LYS A 533 21.80 -17.60 -3.34
N MET A 534 20.94 -17.81 -4.33
CA MET A 534 20.07 -18.98 -4.42
C MET A 534 20.13 -19.63 -5.80
N LYS A 535 19.91 -20.94 -5.84
CA LYS A 535 19.42 -21.65 -7.02
C LYS A 535 17.93 -21.89 -6.85
N LEU A 536 17.17 -21.54 -7.87
CA LEU A 536 15.73 -21.84 -7.96
C LEU A 536 15.53 -22.81 -9.13
N ASP A 537 14.53 -23.67 -9.00
CA ASP A 537 14.06 -24.46 -10.13
C ASP A 537 13.18 -23.59 -11.07
N ASP A 538 12.72 -24.14 -12.19
CA ASP A 538 11.89 -23.41 -13.16
C ASP A 538 10.51 -23.01 -12.60
N GLN A 539 10.09 -23.60 -11.49
CA GLN A 539 8.88 -23.26 -10.77
C GLN A 539 9.11 -22.20 -9.68
N GLY A 540 10.37 -21.81 -9.41
CA GLY A 540 10.74 -20.85 -8.39
C GLY A 540 10.95 -21.45 -7.00
N ASN A 541 10.93 -22.78 -6.86
CA ASN A 541 11.25 -23.41 -5.59
C ASN A 541 12.76 -23.36 -5.36
N ARG A 542 13.13 -23.09 -4.11
CA ARG A 542 14.53 -23.08 -3.71
C ARG A 542 15.15 -24.47 -3.79
N VAL A 543 16.24 -24.61 -4.57
CA VAL A 543 17.05 -25.81 -4.66
C VAL A 543 18.15 -25.79 -3.59
N THR A 544 18.88 -24.67 -3.50
CA THR A 544 19.96 -24.45 -2.51
C THR A 544 20.22 -22.96 -2.34
N PHE A 545 20.92 -22.58 -1.26
CA PHE A 545 21.24 -21.18 -0.96
C PHE A 545 22.54 -21.01 -0.20
N ALA A 546 23.02 -19.77 -0.13
CA ALA A 546 23.99 -19.29 0.83
C ALA A 546 23.62 -17.85 1.22
N ARG A 547 23.69 -17.51 2.51
CA ARG A 547 23.68 -16.12 2.95
C ARG A 547 24.99 -15.47 2.50
N ILE A 548 24.93 -14.26 1.92
CA ILE A 548 26.10 -13.65 1.29
C ILE A 548 26.41 -12.23 1.75
N ASP A 549 25.61 -11.58 2.57
CA ASP A 549 25.91 -10.25 3.09
C ASP A 549 27.21 -10.24 3.91
N PRO A 550 27.98 -9.11 3.93
CA PRO A 550 29.30 -9.06 4.55
C PRO A 550 29.26 -9.14 6.08
N ILE A 551 30.21 -9.87 6.67
CA ILE A 551 30.44 -9.84 8.12
C ILE A 551 30.85 -8.44 8.53
N GLY A 552 30.19 -7.90 9.55
CA GLY A 552 30.48 -6.58 10.13
C GLY A 552 29.74 -5.43 9.46
N GLY A 553 28.93 -5.71 8.43
CA GLY A 553 28.03 -4.73 7.84
C GLY A 553 26.97 -4.27 8.85
N LYS A 554 26.68 -2.97 8.88
CA LYS A 554 25.77 -2.31 9.83
C LYS A 554 25.03 -1.17 9.14
N ASN A 555 24.02 -0.62 9.83
CA ASN A 555 23.31 0.58 9.39
C ASN A 555 22.67 0.49 8.00
N TYR A 556 22.23 -0.69 7.63
CA TYR A 556 21.47 -0.91 6.40
C TYR A 556 20.12 -0.19 6.47
N GLN A 557 19.64 0.27 5.32
CA GLN A 557 18.27 0.76 5.23
C GLN A 557 17.28 -0.41 5.31
N PHE A 558 16.02 -0.11 5.66
CA PHE A 558 14.97 -1.14 5.72
C PHE A 558 14.86 -1.85 4.36
N ILE A 559 14.61 -1.16 3.28
CA ILE A 559 14.76 -1.68 1.90
C ILE A 559 16.10 -1.18 1.38
N ASN A 560 17.10 -2.04 1.45
CA ASN A 560 18.51 -1.66 1.24
C ASN A 560 18.95 -1.91 -0.19
N PRO A 561 19.46 -0.89 -0.91
CA PRO A 561 19.84 -1.05 -2.31
C PRO A 561 21.12 -1.87 -2.49
N PHE A 562 21.08 -2.77 -3.46
CA PHE A 562 22.25 -3.40 -4.06
C PHE A 562 22.05 -3.53 -5.58
N VAL A 563 23.14 -3.68 -6.31
CA VAL A 563 23.12 -3.86 -7.76
C VAL A 563 24.16 -4.91 -8.18
N LEU A 564 23.73 -5.90 -8.97
CA LEU A 564 24.62 -6.79 -9.70
C LEU A 564 25.16 -6.02 -10.92
N ASP A 565 26.48 -6.06 -11.16
CA ASP A 565 27.09 -5.33 -12.27
C ASP A 565 26.53 -5.83 -13.61
N PRO A 566 25.96 -4.96 -14.46
CA PRO A 566 25.38 -5.39 -15.73
C PRO A 566 26.41 -5.95 -16.72
N ASN A 567 27.72 -5.76 -16.44
CA ASN A 567 28.82 -6.24 -17.28
C ASN A 567 29.40 -7.58 -16.82
N ASP A 568 29.34 -7.86 -15.49
CA ASP A 568 29.87 -9.10 -14.91
C ASP A 568 29.06 -9.53 -13.67
N ASP A 569 28.35 -10.65 -13.78
CA ASP A 569 27.56 -11.22 -12.67
C ASP A 569 28.43 -11.68 -11.48
N ASN A 570 29.74 -11.62 -11.59
CA ASN A 570 30.64 -11.89 -10.48
C ASN A 570 30.80 -10.68 -9.53
N ILE A 571 30.31 -9.51 -9.96
CA ILE A 571 30.50 -8.24 -9.27
C ILE A 571 29.16 -7.75 -8.73
N LEU A 572 29.15 -7.44 -7.44
CA LEU A 572 27.98 -6.95 -6.72
C LEU A 572 28.34 -5.73 -5.89
N TYR A 573 27.55 -4.66 -5.98
CA TYR A 573 27.68 -3.47 -5.15
C TYR A 573 26.56 -3.42 -4.11
N LEU A 574 26.90 -3.18 -2.86
CA LEU A 574 25.96 -3.15 -1.72
C LEU A 574 26.15 -1.86 -0.91
N ALA A 575 25.07 -1.12 -0.71
CA ALA A 575 25.06 0.03 0.19
C ALA A 575 25.05 -0.41 1.65
N GLU A 576 25.81 0.28 2.51
CA GLU A 576 25.80 0.09 3.96
C GLU A 576 25.97 1.43 4.66
N GLY A 577 24.87 2.00 5.15
CA GLY A 577 24.90 3.33 5.74
C GLY A 577 25.54 4.36 4.80
N TYR A 578 26.70 4.90 5.18
CA TYR A 578 27.47 5.85 4.38
C TYR A 578 28.66 5.20 3.63
N HIS A 579 28.77 3.87 3.63
CA HIS A 579 29.77 3.08 2.94
C HIS A 579 29.21 2.32 1.76
N LEU A 580 30.08 1.99 0.83
CA LEU A 580 29.80 1.09 -0.28
C LEU A 580 30.71 -0.14 -0.20
N TRP A 581 30.11 -1.32 -0.39
CA TRP A 581 30.84 -2.59 -0.52
C TRP A 581 30.81 -3.07 -1.97
N ARG A 582 31.86 -3.76 -2.37
CA ARG A 582 31.91 -4.56 -3.60
C ARG A 582 32.20 -6.01 -3.25
N ASN A 583 31.49 -6.94 -3.85
CA ASN A 583 31.89 -8.34 -3.92
C ASN A 583 32.32 -8.64 -5.36
N ASP A 584 33.50 -9.17 -5.56
CA ASP A 584 34.06 -9.50 -6.87
C ASP A 584 34.15 -11.01 -7.13
N SER A 585 33.49 -11.82 -6.32
CA SER A 585 33.60 -13.27 -6.32
C SER A 585 32.22 -13.96 -6.13
N VAL A 586 31.12 -13.30 -6.51
CA VAL A 586 29.77 -13.80 -6.28
C VAL A 586 29.54 -15.21 -6.83
N LYS A 587 30.04 -15.49 -8.04
CA LYS A 587 29.91 -16.81 -8.69
C LYS A 587 30.57 -17.91 -7.88
N SER A 588 31.73 -17.64 -7.29
CA SER A 588 32.54 -18.62 -6.56
C SER A 588 32.07 -18.89 -5.12
N ILE A 589 31.15 -18.09 -4.57
CA ILE A 589 30.60 -18.33 -3.23
C ILE A 589 29.86 -19.67 -3.23
N PRO A 590 30.27 -20.64 -2.37
CA PRO A 590 29.65 -21.96 -2.31
C PRO A 590 28.26 -21.89 -1.68
N TYR A 591 27.38 -22.80 -2.07
CA TYR A 591 26.08 -23.00 -1.44
C TYR A 591 26.29 -23.85 -0.18
N THR A 592 26.14 -23.23 0.98
CA THR A 592 26.43 -23.85 2.28
C THR A 592 25.19 -24.18 3.09
N GLU A 593 24.01 -23.67 2.63
CA GLU A 593 22.76 -23.71 3.41
C GLU A 593 22.92 -23.13 4.83
N ASN A 594 23.90 -22.26 5.01
CA ASN A 594 24.17 -21.58 6.25
C ASN A 594 23.53 -20.18 6.27
N TYR A 595 23.12 -19.78 7.46
CA TYR A 595 22.50 -18.47 7.73
C TYR A 595 23.50 -17.39 8.19
N ASP A 596 24.80 -17.70 8.21
CA ASP A 596 25.82 -16.75 8.63
C ASP A 596 26.26 -15.84 7.47
N SER A 597 26.50 -14.57 7.76
CA SER A 597 27.15 -13.62 6.86
C SER A 597 28.58 -14.07 6.55
N ILE A 598 29.18 -13.59 5.45
CA ILE A 598 30.46 -14.09 4.92
C ILE A 598 31.52 -13.00 4.75
N LYS A 599 32.79 -13.40 4.65
CA LYS A 599 33.90 -12.52 4.25
C LYS A 599 34.28 -12.67 2.77
N THR A 600 33.92 -13.79 2.15
CA THR A 600 34.39 -14.19 0.80
C THR A 600 34.00 -13.14 -0.25
N GLY A 601 35.03 -12.63 -0.96
CA GLY A 601 34.87 -11.71 -2.06
C GLY A 601 34.50 -10.27 -1.68
N TRP A 602 34.21 -9.98 -0.42
CA TRP A 602 33.81 -8.63 -0.01
C TRP A 602 35.00 -7.70 0.20
N PHE A 603 34.89 -6.54 -0.43
CA PHE A 603 35.82 -5.41 -0.33
C PHE A 603 35.04 -4.16 0.07
N LEU A 604 35.43 -3.52 1.17
CA LEU A 604 34.91 -2.23 1.61
C LEU A 604 35.76 -1.13 0.99
N TYR A 605 35.15 -0.24 0.20
CA TYR A 605 35.89 0.93 -0.32
C TYR A 605 36.38 1.81 0.83
N SER A 606 37.60 2.36 0.68
CA SER A 606 38.22 3.22 1.68
C SER A 606 37.52 4.57 1.80
N ASP A 607 37.00 5.09 0.67
CA ASP A 607 36.19 6.30 0.64
C ASP A 607 34.76 6.03 1.11
N SER A 608 34.16 6.99 1.78
CA SER A 608 32.79 6.97 2.25
C SER A 608 32.10 8.30 1.99
N VAL A 609 30.78 8.37 2.19
CA VAL A 609 30.04 9.64 2.20
C VAL A 609 30.62 10.54 3.30
N ILE A 610 31.06 11.74 2.97
CA ILE A 610 31.80 12.66 3.84
C ILE A 610 31.00 13.06 5.10
N TYR A 611 29.67 12.90 5.09
CA TYR A 611 28.79 13.33 6.17
C TYR A 611 28.15 12.13 6.85
N PRO A 612 28.41 11.85 8.13
CA PRO A 612 27.70 10.86 8.91
C PRO A 612 26.19 11.20 8.95
N ASN A 613 25.33 10.19 9.07
CA ASN A 613 23.87 10.27 9.02
C ASN A 613 23.25 10.53 7.61
N ARG A 614 23.95 10.16 6.55
CA ARG A 614 23.46 10.21 5.17
C ARG A 614 23.63 8.84 4.53
N SER A 615 22.67 7.95 4.76
CA SER A 615 22.72 6.60 4.19
C SER A 615 22.62 6.63 2.67
N ILE A 616 23.37 5.76 2.00
CA ILE A 616 23.25 5.53 0.56
C ILE A 616 21.86 4.92 0.31
N SER A 617 21.06 5.58 -0.50
CA SER A 617 19.66 5.23 -0.76
C SER A 617 19.38 4.79 -2.20
N ALA A 618 20.29 5.06 -3.11
CA ALA A 618 20.17 4.65 -4.52
C ALA A 618 21.53 4.32 -5.13
N LEU A 619 21.54 3.30 -6.01
CA LEU A 619 22.69 2.85 -6.77
C LEU A 619 22.30 2.73 -8.26
N GLY A 620 23.18 3.18 -9.16
CA GLY A 620 23.09 2.95 -10.59
C GLY A 620 24.45 2.52 -11.13
N VAL A 621 24.48 1.53 -12.03
CA VAL A 621 25.73 1.04 -12.65
C VAL A 621 25.62 1.13 -14.16
N SER A 622 26.62 1.70 -14.80
CA SER A 622 26.67 1.83 -16.26
C SER A 622 27.00 0.50 -16.94
N LYS A 623 26.30 0.21 -18.03
CA LYS A 623 26.56 -0.93 -18.88
C LYS A 623 27.56 -0.60 -19.99
N ASN A 624 27.49 0.62 -20.55
CA ASN A 624 28.29 1.06 -21.67
C ASN A 624 28.81 2.49 -21.49
N ASN A 625 29.86 2.87 -22.16
CA ASN A 625 30.37 4.24 -22.38
C ASN A 625 30.41 5.18 -21.16
N PRO A 626 31.26 4.94 -20.15
CA PRO A 626 32.07 3.78 -19.91
C PRO A 626 31.33 2.68 -19.14
N PRO A 627 31.72 1.40 -19.25
CA PRO A 627 31.20 0.32 -18.41
C PRO A 627 31.71 0.44 -16.96
N HIS A 628 31.03 -0.22 -16.02
CA HIS A 628 31.45 -0.33 -14.62
C HIS A 628 31.56 1.00 -13.84
N ARG A 629 30.95 2.08 -14.34
CA ARG A 629 30.82 3.29 -13.52
C ARG A 629 29.64 3.13 -12.57
N VAL A 630 29.88 3.37 -11.30
CA VAL A 630 28.85 3.38 -10.25
C VAL A 630 28.48 4.80 -9.91
N TYR A 631 27.18 5.10 -9.94
CA TYR A 631 26.62 6.28 -9.32
C TYR A 631 25.91 5.87 -8.03
N TYR A 632 26.06 6.66 -6.97
CA TYR A 632 25.30 6.45 -5.77
C TYR A 632 24.83 7.76 -5.15
N GLY A 633 23.58 7.73 -4.67
CA GLY A 633 22.91 8.84 -4.03
C GLY A 633 22.53 8.52 -2.59
N THR A 634 22.31 9.57 -1.79
CA THR A 634 22.02 9.43 -0.37
C THR A 634 20.62 9.92 -0.01
N SER A 635 20.17 9.52 1.19
CA SER A 635 18.92 9.99 1.80
C SER A 635 18.88 11.49 2.09
N LYS A 636 19.97 12.23 1.89
CA LYS A 636 20.10 13.68 2.08
C LYS A 636 20.90 14.34 0.96
N SER A 637 20.52 14.09 -0.28
CA SER A 637 20.92 14.83 -1.49
C SER A 637 22.40 14.83 -1.84
N VAL A 638 23.20 13.89 -1.38
CA VAL A 638 24.60 13.80 -1.81
C VAL A 638 24.72 12.76 -2.90
N LEU A 639 25.38 13.10 -3.98
CA LEU A 639 25.58 12.27 -5.17
C LEU A 639 27.07 12.09 -5.43
N TYR A 640 27.46 10.85 -5.78
CA TYR A 640 28.82 10.47 -6.13
C TYR A 640 28.86 9.63 -7.40
N LYS A 641 30.00 9.62 -8.07
CA LYS A 641 30.35 8.66 -9.12
C LYS A 641 31.71 8.02 -8.84
N ILE A 642 31.88 6.79 -9.28
CA ILE A 642 33.12 6.00 -9.21
C ILE A 642 33.37 5.41 -10.58
N ASP A 643 34.43 5.81 -11.25
CA ASP A 643 34.87 5.21 -12.51
C ASP A 643 35.65 3.92 -12.22
N ASN A 644 35.50 2.91 -13.09
CA ASN A 644 36.16 1.61 -12.93
C ASN A 644 35.93 0.96 -11.56
N ALA A 645 34.72 1.08 -11.04
CA ALA A 645 34.35 0.61 -9.69
C ALA A 645 34.58 -0.90 -9.47
N HIS A 646 34.64 -1.69 -10.54
CA HIS A 646 34.80 -3.14 -10.52
C HIS A 646 36.18 -3.63 -10.04
N THR A 647 37.19 -2.77 -9.94
CA THR A 647 38.55 -3.17 -9.60
C THR A 647 39.27 -2.15 -8.72
N GLY A 648 40.19 -2.64 -7.86
CA GLY A 648 40.97 -1.78 -6.97
C GLY A 648 40.12 -1.00 -5.97
N ASP A 649 40.60 0.18 -5.59
CA ASP A 649 39.96 1.12 -4.69
C ASP A 649 39.96 2.53 -5.33
N PRO A 650 39.15 2.74 -6.38
CA PRO A 650 39.10 4.02 -7.07
C PRO A 650 38.41 5.10 -6.19
N ALA A 651 38.90 6.33 -6.32
CA ALA A 651 38.38 7.48 -5.58
C ALA A 651 36.91 7.78 -5.89
N HIS A 652 36.14 8.09 -4.87
CA HIS A 652 34.76 8.52 -5.00
C HIS A 652 34.67 10.00 -5.35
N GLN A 653 34.21 10.31 -6.54
CA GLN A 653 34.06 11.68 -7.04
C GLN A 653 32.69 12.24 -6.62
N ARG A 654 32.69 13.24 -5.74
CA ARG A 654 31.43 13.91 -5.36
C ARG A 654 30.96 14.80 -6.49
N ILE A 655 29.68 14.63 -6.88
CA ILE A 655 29.02 15.52 -7.86
C ILE A 655 28.40 16.69 -7.07
N THR A 656 28.91 17.90 -7.30
CA THR A 656 28.49 19.13 -6.61
C THR A 656 27.61 20.04 -7.44
N THR A 657 27.43 19.73 -8.71
CA THR A 657 26.64 20.49 -9.69
C THR A 657 25.13 20.32 -9.49
N LEU A 658 24.71 19.24 -8.81
CA LEU A 658 23.32 19.03 -8.42
C LEU A 658 23.10 19.53 -6.99
N THR A 659 22.29 20.58 -6.86
CA THR A 659 21.89 21.15 -5.57
C THR A 659 20.39 21.00 -5.40
N ASN A 660 19.99 20.15 -4.48
CA ASN A 660 18.60 19.93 -4.11
C ASN A 660 18.51 19.43 -2.65
N ALA A 661 17.34 19.34 -2.08
CA ALA A 661 17.12 18.77 -0.75
C ALA A 661 16.23 17.52 -0.86
N GLY A 662 16.54 16.50 -0.08
CA GLY A 662 15.69 15.31 -0.02
C GLY A 662 16.43 13.98 -0.25
N ASN A 663 15.66 12.91 -0.31
CA ASN A 663 16.12 11.55 -0.52
C ASN A 663 16.25 11.24 -2.01
N ILE A 664 17.42 10.79 -2.42
CA ILE A 664 17.61 10.23 -3.77
C ILE A 664 17.07 8.79 -3.73
N SER A 665 15.92 8.57 -4.36
CA SER A 665 15.25 7.26 -4.34
C SER A 665 15.66 6.36 -5.49
N CYS A 666 16.11 6.93 -6.61
CA CYS A 666 16.50 6.20 -7.80
C CYS A 666 17.61 6.92 -8.55
N ILE A 667 18.53 6.14 -9.09
CA ILE A 667 19.52 6.57 -10.09
C ILE A 667 19.44 5.56 -11.24
N THR A 668 19.07 6.04 -12.42
CA THR A 668 18.98 5.21 -13.62
C THR A 668 20.00 5.69 -14.65
N VAL A 669 20.86 4.79 -15.06
CA VAL A 669 21.87 5.06 -16.11
C VAL A 669 21.34 4.52 -17.43
N ASP A 670 21.47 5.32 -18.49
CA ASP A 670 21.10 4.90 -19.84
C ASP A 670 21.85 3.61 -20.21
N PRO A 671 21.17 2.55 -20.68
CA PRO A 671 21.80 1.27 -20.98
C PRO A 671 22.83 1.34 -22.11
N HIS A 672 22.81 2.40 -22.94
CA HIS A 672 23.73 2.59 -24.06
C HIS A 672 24.83 3.64 -23.81
N ASP A 673 24.63 4.52 -22.82
CA ASP A 673 25.53 5.66 -22.56
C ASP A 673 25.62 5.96 -21.05
N GLY A 674 26.77 5.59 -20.46
CA GLY A 674 27.02 5.75 -19.03
C GLY A 674 27.14 7.22 -18.55
N ASP A 675 27.21 8.17 -19.45
CA ASP A 675 27.20 9.61 -19.13
C ASP A 675 25.79 10.18 -18.99
N LYS A 676 24.77 9.43 -19.47
CA LYS A 676 23.36 9.80 -19.39
C LYS A 676 22.71 9.18 -18.16
N VAL A 677 22.24 10.03 -17.26
CA VAL A 677 21.73 9.55 -15.98
C VAL A 677 20.55 10.36 -15.47
N PHE A 678 19.51 9.66 -14.98
CA PHE A 678 18.46 10.24 -14.15
C PHE A 678 18.82 10.18 -12.68
N VAL A 679 18.43 11.22 -11.94
CA VAL A 679 18.40 11.27 -10.48
C VAL A 679 17.01 11.66 -10.03
N VAL A 680 16.40 10.84 -9.18
CA VAL A 680 15.05 11.01 -8.64
C VAL A 680 15.10 11.40 -7.17
N PHE A 681 14.39 12.47 -6.81
CA PHE A 681 14.10 12.86 -5.43
C PHE A 681 12.64 12.56 -5.12
N SER A 682 12.38 11.69 -4.16
CA SER A 682 11.01 11.23 -3.88
C SER A 682 10.24 12.07 -2.87
N ASN A 683 10.86 13.05 -2.27
CA ASN A 683 10.24 13.91 -1.26
C ASN A 683 9.19 14.83 -1.86
N TYR A 684 8.13 15.09 -1.11
CA TYR A 684 7.20 16.16 -1.44
C TYR A 684 7.84 17.54 -1.26
N LYS A 685 7.34 18.53 -1.99
CA LYS A 685 7.79 19.94 -1.94
C LYS A 685 9.27 20.14 -2.29
N THR A 686 9.82 19.24 -3.09
CA THR A 686 11.15 19.36 -3.68
C THR A 686 11.11 18.94 -5.14
N TYR A 687 11.94 19.58 -5.98
CA TYR A 687 11.93 19.22 -7.41
C TYR A 687 12.38 17.76 -7.63
N SER A 688 11.57 16.98 -8.33
CA SER A 688 11.64 15.53 -8.25
C SER A 688 12.60 14.86 -9.22
N LEU A 689 12.84 15.42 -10.44
CA LEU A 689 13.53 14.69 -11.52
C LEU A 689 14.56 15.54 -12.25
N TYR A 690 15.79 15.03 -12.27
CA TYR A 690 16.91 15.64 -12.98
C TYR A 690 17.53 14.66 -13.97
N TYR A 691 18.00 15.20 -15.10
CA TYR A 691 18.68 14.44 -16.15
C TYR A 691 20.02 15.09 -16.49
N SER A 692 21.08 14.28 -16.60
CA SER A 692 22.40 14.68 -17.07
C SER A 692 22.76 13.91 -18.32
N GLU A 693 23.45 14.53 -19.25
CA GLU A 693 24.02 13.92 -20.45
C GLU A 693 25.56 13.85 -20.43
N ASN A 694 26.18 14.25 -19.31
CA ASN A 694 27.63 14.40 -19.17
C ASN A 694 28.14 13.97 -17.79
N ALA A 695 27.69 12.80 -17.35
CA ALA A 695 28.11 12.15 -16.12
C ALA A 695 27.96 13.02 -14.84
N GLY A 696 26.97 13.92 -14.84
CA GLY A 696 26.68 14.79 -13.70
C GLY A 696 27.45 16.11 -13.70
N ASP A 697 28.16 16.47 -14.76
CA ASP A 697 28.83 17.77 -14.88
C ASP A 697 27.80 18.90 -15.02
N SER A 698 26.61 18.63 -15.56
CA SER A 698 25.46 19.53 -15.58
C SER A 698 24.15 18.78 -15.53
N TRP A 699 23.07 19.47 -15.10
CA TRP A 699 21.76 18.87 -14.88
C TRP A 699 20.65 19.72 -15.51
N THR A 700 19.71 19.03 -16.13
CA THR A 700 18.47 19.59 -16.64
C THR A 700 17.30 19.13 -15.78
N LYS A 701 16.45 20.06 -15.34
CA LYS A 701 15.18 19.78 -14.67
C LYS A 701 14.19 19.23 -15.69
N VAL A 702 13.65 18.01 -15.49
CA VAL A 702 12.81 17.35 -16.50
C VAL A 702 11.51 16.77 -15.93
N ALA A 703 11.15 17.08 -14.69
CA ALA A 703 9.85 16.66 -14.14
C ALA A 703 8.63 17.31 -14.83
N GLY A 704 8.85 18.49 -15.44
CA GLY A 704 7.89 19.14 -16.33
C GLY A 704 6.51 19.31 -15.68
N ASN A 705 5.45 18.84 -16.35
CA ASN A 705 4.07 18.93 -15.89
C ASN A 705 3.73 18.04 -14.69
N LEU A 706 4.65 17.21 -14.18
CA LEU A 706 4.47 16.50 -12.90
C LEU A 706 4.71 17.40 -11.69
N GLU A 707 5.33 18.56 -11.88
CA GLU A 707 5.46 19.58 -10.85
C GLU A 707 4.37 20.64 -11.02
N GLU A 708 3.70 21.03 -9.94
CA GLU A 708 2.77 22.17 -10.00
C GLU A 708 3.53 23.48 -10.15
N ASN A 709 4.64 23.63 -9.43
CA ASN A 709 5.51 24.80 -9.48
C ASN A 709 6.93 24.42 -9.93
N SER A 710 7.60 25.29 -10.66
CA SER A 710 8.94 25.08 -11.23
C SER A 710 10.07 24.91 -10.19
N ASP A 711 9.80 25.21 -8.93
CA ASP A 711 10.70 25.00 -7.79
C ASP A 711 10.49 23.66 -7.07
N GLY A 712 9.46 22.88 -7.46
CA GLY A 712 9.10 21.61 -6.84
C GLY A 712 8.09 21.72 -5.68
N THR A 713 7.64 22.95 -5.36
CA THR A 713 6.54 23.17 -4.41
C THR A 713 5.18 22.89 -5.08
N GLY A 714 4.13 22.81 -4.29
CA GLY A 714 2.78 22.56 -4.83
C GLY A 714 2.29 21.13 -4.57
N ASP A 715 1.32 20.68 -5.36
CA ASP A 715 0.60 19.42 -5.15
C ASP A 715 0.98 18.33 -6.17
N GLY A 716 2.13 18.49 -6.83
CA GLY A 716 2.70 17.46 -7.71
C GLY A 716 2.99 16.15 -6.97
N PRO A 717 2.92 15.00 -7.67
CA PRO A 717 3.13 13.69 -7.08
C PRO A 717 4.60 13.46 -6.67
N SER A 718 4.80 12.59 -5.69
CA SER A 718 6.11 12.05 -5.40
C SER A 718 6.56 11.12 -6.53
N ILE A 719 7.67 11.41 -7.20
CA ILE A 719 8.31 10.48 -8.15
C ILE A 719 9.14 9.47 -7.37
N ARG A 720 8.90 8.17 -7.60
CA ARG A 720 9.55 7.06 -6.88
C ARG A 720 10.73 6.48 -7.65
N TRP A 721 10.54 6.31 -8.95
CA TRP A 721 11.46 5.63 -9.84
C TRP A 721 11.48 6.27 -11.22
N ALA A 722 12.59 6.16 -11.93
CA ALA A 722 12.70 6.50 -13.34
C ALA A 722 13.39 5.33 -14.10
N GLU A 723 13.06 5.16 -15.38
CA GLU A 723 13.65 4.15 -16.24
C GLU A 723 13.82 4.70 -17.66
N ILE A 724 14.88 4.22 -18.35
CA ILE A 724 15.21 4.59 -19.74
C ILE A 724 15.18 3.31 -20.58
N MET A 725 14.46 3.35 -21.69
CA MET A 725 14.34 2.22 -22.59
C MET A 725 14.47 2.67 -24.05
N HIS A 726 15.35 2.00 -24.83
CA HIS A 726 15.42 2.22 -26.25
C HIS A 726 14.59 1.18 -27.00
N VAL A 727 13.69 1.63 -27.85
CA VAL A 727 12.83 0.77 -28.65
C VAL A 727 12.64 1.35 -30.05
N ASN A 728 12.97 0.55 -31.06
CA ASN A 728 12.84 0.90 -32.48
C ASN A 728 13.43 2.29 -32.84
N GLY A 729 14.66 2.58 -32.35
CA GLY A 729 15.39 3.82 -32.64
C GLY A 729 14.90 5.08 -31.91
N LYS A 730 13.92 4.94 -31.00
CA LYS A 730 13.47 6.02 -30.13
C LYS A 730 13.74 5.67 -28.66
N THR A 731 13.83 6.68 -27.83
CA THR A 731 13.93 6.52 -26.37
C THR A 731 12.60 6.74 -25.71
N LEU A 732 12.19 5.82 -24.86
CA LEU A 732 11.06 5.94 -23.95
C LEU A 732 11.59 6.19 -22.55
N TYR A 733 11.14 7.27 -21.94
CA TYR A 733 11.39 7.61 -20.56
C TYR A 733 10.13 7.29 -19.74
N LEU A 734 10.31 6.58 -18.64
CA LEU A 734 9.22 6.16 -17.74
C LEU A 734 9.49 6.65 -16.33
N VAL A 735 8.44 7.08 -15.62
CA VAL A 735 8.51 7.40 -14.20
C VAL A 735 7.35 6.77 -13.44
N GLY A 736 7.69 6.10 -12.33
CA GLY A 736 6.75 5.62 -11.34
C GLY A 736 6.52 6.69 -10.28
N THR A 737 5.28 6.95 -9.95
CA THR A 737 4.90 8.03 -9.02
C THR A 737 3.93 7.51 -7.94
N SER A 738 3.60 8.37 -6.97
CA SER A 738 2.55 8.09 -5.97
C SER A 738 1.14 7.98 -6.58
N ILE A 739 0.94 8.41 -7.83
CA ILE A 739 -0.37 8.45 -8.50
C ILE A 739 -0.35 7.77 -9.88
N GLY A 740 0.48 6.77 -10.08
CA GLY A 740 0.52 5.97 -11.29
C GLY A 740 1.83 6.02 -12.06
N LEU A 741 1.79 5.42 -13.25
CA LEU A 741 2.89 5.37 -14.20
C LEU A 741 2.75 6.47 -15.24
N PHE A 742 3.87 7.15 -15.54
CA PHE A 742 3.92 8.18 -16.59
C PHE A 742 5.06 7.91 -17.56
N GLY A 743 4.89 8.37 -18.81
CA GLY A 743 5.90 8.21 -19.86
C GLY A 743 5.97 9.41 -20.79
N THR A 744 7.15 9.56 -21.42
CA THR A 744 7.43 10.51 -22.50
C THR A 744 8.51 9.96 -23.43
N ASP A 745 8.58 10.43 -24.67
CA ASP A 745 9.69 10.18 -25.60
C ASP A 745 10.51 11.44 -25.91
N LEU A 746 10.22 12.53 -25.21
CA LEU A 746 10.94 13.81 -25.39
C LEU A 746 11.15 14.49 -24.04
N LEU A 747 12.41 14.76 -23.70
CA LEU A 747 12.78 15.62 -22.59
C LEU A 747 12.99 17.06 -23.08
N ASP A 748 12.19 17.99 -22.61
CA ASP A 748 12.24 19.42 -22.97
C ASP A 748 12.37 20.31 -21.72
N GLY A 749 13.35 19.99 -20.88
CA GLY A 749 13.58 20.71 -19.65
C GLY A 749 12.33 20.78 -18.76
N THR A 750 12.04 21.95 -18.22
CA THR A 750 10.83 22.21 -17.42
C THR A 750 9.53 22.17 -18.23
N SER A 751 9.62 22.14 -19.56
CA SER A 751 8.47 21.99 -20.47
C SER A 751 8.17 20.53 -20.84
N THR A 752 8.90 19.57 -20.29
CA THR A 752 8.66 18.14 -20.53
C THR A 752 7.21 17.77 -20.19
N VAL A 753 6.56 17.06 -21.11
CA VAL A 753 5.18 16.60 -20.92
C VAL A 753 5.17 15.10 -20.65
N TRP A 754 4.78 14.75 -19.45
CA TRP A 754 4.56 13.37 -19.02
C TRP A 754 3.10 13.01 -19.17
N THR A 755 2.82 11.85 -19.75
CA THR A 755 1.47 11.32 -19.97
C THR A 755 1.25 10.09 -19.10
N GLN A 756 0.15 10.03 -18.36
CA GLN A 756 -0.21 8.86 -17.56
C GLN A 756 -0.50 7.67 -18.47
N LEU A 757 0.11 6.54 -18.16
CA LEU A 757 -0.01 5.28 -18.88
C LEU A 757 -0.94 4.33 -18.11
N GLY A 758 -1.81 3.62 -18.83
CA GLY A 758 -2.74 2.67 -18.23
C GLY A 758 -3.68 3.24 -17.16
N PRO A 759 -4.32 4.41 -17.37
CA PRO A 759 -5.17 5.02 -16.34
C PRO A 759 -6.36 4.16 -15.93
N ASN A 760 -6.82 3.22 -16.79
CA ASN A 760 -7.92 2.31 -16.50
C ASN A 760 -7.46 0.97 -15.90
N SER A 761 -6.25 0.51 -16.21
CA SER A 761 -5.69 -0.77 -15.74
C SER A 761 -4.84 -0.59 -14.49
N ILE A 762 -3.79 0.23 -14.57
CA ILE A 762 -2.88 0.55 -13.47
C ILE A 762 -3.56 1.52 -12.49
N GLY A 763 -4.11 2.63 -13.02
CA GLY A 763 -4.80 3.66 -12.24
C GLY A 763 -3.85 4.55 -11.42
N ASN A 764 -4.43 5.26 -10.45
CA ASN A 764 -3.71 6.15 -9.53
C ASN A 764 -3.18 5.38 -8.31
N VAL A 765 -2.34 4.39 -8.56
CA VAL A 765 -1.67 3.61 -7.52
C VAL A 765 -0.20 3.97 -7.46
N VAL A 766 0.42 3.85 -6.29
CA VAL A 766 1.86 4.05 -6.15
C VAL A 766 2.61 3.03 -7.02
N VAL A 767 3.50 3.51 -7.89
CA VAL A 767 4.43 2.70 -8.69
C VAL A 767 5.83 2.90 -8.12
N ASP A 768 6.31 1.92 -7.34
CA ASP A 768 7.57 2.03 -6.59
C ASP A 768 8.80 1.69 -7.43
N MET A 769 8.67 0.80 -8.41
CA MET A 769 9.79 0.41 -9.28
C MET A 769 9.34 -0.01 -10.68
N ILE A 770 10.18 0.28 -11.65
CA ILE A 770 10.01 -0.09 -13.06
C ILE A 770 11.25 -0.87 -13.50
N LYS A 771 11.08 -1.91 -14.31
CA LYS A 771 12.14 -2.59 -15.02
C LYS A 771 11.77 -2.81 -16.49
N THR A 772 12.74 -2.61 -17.35
CA THR A 772 12.59 -2.76 -18.80
C THR A 772 13.56 -3.78 -19.35
N ARG A 773 13.22 -4.40 -20.48
CA ARG A 773 14.09 -5.24 -21.28
C ARG A 773 13.92 -4.87 -22.75
N GLU A 774 15.00 -4.36 -23.36
CA GLU A 774 14.95 -3.81 -24.71
C GLU A 774 14.83 -4.89 -25.81
N SER A 775 15.37 -6.11 -25.57
CA SER A 775 15.41 -7.17 -26.59
C SER A 775 14.02 -7.55 -27.13
N ASP A 776 13.00 -7.50 -26.29
CA ASP A 776 11.62 -7.86 -26.65
C ASP A 776 10.58 -6.77 -26.31
N GLY A 777 11.05 -5.60 -25.90
CA GLY A 777 10.17 -4.48 -25.54
C GLY A 777 9.38 -4.67 -24.25
N THR A 778 9.85 -5.52 -23.34
CA THR A 778 9.16 -5.78 -22.06
C THR A 778 9.32 -4.63 -21.07
N ILE A 779 8.21 -4.21 -20.47
CA ILE A 779 8.14 -3.27 -19.33
C ILE A 779 7.41 -3.99 -18.22
N VAL A 780 7.94 -3.96 -16.99
CA VAL A 780 7.31 -4.50 -15.80
C VAL A 780 7.33 -3.46 -14.68
N ILE A 781 6.21 -3.30 -13.98
CA ILE A 781 6.06 -2.33 -12.90
C ILE A 781 5.59 -2.99 -11.61
N ALA A 782 6.12 -2.53 -10.50
CA ALA A 782 5.70 -2.87 -9.15
C ALA A 782 4.76 -1.80 -8.61
N THR A 783 3.56 -2.19 -8.17
CA THR A 783 2.62 -1.27 -7.53
C THR A 783 2.45 -1.56 -6.04
N HIS A 784 2.21 -0.53 -5.27
CA HIS A 784 1.95 -0.68 -3.85
C HIS A 784 0.44 -0.82 -3.59
N GLY A 785 -0.11 -2.04 -3.79
CA GLY A 785 -1.51 -2.35 -3.53
C GLY A 785 -2.38 -2.69 -4.74
N ASN A 786 -1.78 -2.96 -5.92
CA ASN A 786 -2.53 -3.39 -7.10
C ASN A 786 -1.78 -4.44 -7.94
N GLY A 787 -0.80 -5.14 -7.33
CA GLY A 787 -0.02 -6.18 -7.98
C GLY A 787 1.02 -5.65 -8.97
N VAL A 788 1.45 -6.53 -9.86
CA VAL A 788 2.45 -6.31 -10.91
C VAL A 788 1.75 -6.14 -12.25
N TYR A 789 2.18 -5.19 -13.06
CA TYR A 789 1.74 -5.05 -14.44
C TYR A 789 2.90 -5.20 -15.41
N SER A 790 2.63 -5.74 -16.59
CA SER A 790 3.59 -5.81 -17.68
C SER A 790 2.99 -5.34 -18.99
N ALA A 791 3.85 -4.85 -19.87
CA ALA A 791 3.54 -4.58 -21.27
C ALA A 791 4.67 -5.07 -22.16
N LYS A 792 4.38 -5.51 -23.38
CA LYS A 792 5.36 -5.74 -24.45
C LYS A 792 5.09 -4.77 -25.59
N ILE A 793 6.06 -3.91 -25.89
CA ILE A 793 5.93 -2.84 -26.89
C ILE A 793 6.90 -3.04 -28.05
N LYS A 794 6.51 -2.60 -29.23
CA LYS A 794 7.34 -2.59 -30.42
C LYS A 794 7.78 -1.18 -30.80
N THR A 795 7.04 -0.19 -30.32
CA THR A 795 7.31 1.24 -30.54
C THR A 795 6.87 2.02 -29.32
N VAL A 796 7.42 3.22 -29.13
CA VAL A 796 7.00 4.14 -28.05
C VAL A 796 5.51 4.49 -28.14
N HIS A 797 4.94 4.46 -29.34
CA HIS A 797 3.52 4.79 -29.56
C HIS A 797 2.56 3.72 -29.02
N ASP A 798 3.02 2.51 -28.77
CA ASP A 798 2.20 1.45 -28.18
C ASP A 798 1.71 1.83 -26.77
N VAL A 799 2.49 2.62 -26.04
CA VAL A 799 2.14 3.12 -24.69
C VAL A 799 1.86 4.62 -24.64
N LEU A 800 2.48 5.44 -25.52
CA LEU A 800 2.30 6.89 -25.51
C LEU A 800 1.18 7.37 -26.44
N GLY A 801 0.69 6.53 -27.37
CA GLY A 801 -0.20 6.94 -28.46
C GLY A 801 0.53 7.69 -29.58
N THR A 802 -0.15 7.98 -30.69
CA THR A 802 0.40 8.71 -31.82
C THR A 802 0.54 10.20 -31.50
N GLU A 803 1.38 10.95 -32.27
CA GLU A 803 1.53 12.39 -32.09
C GLU A 803 0.20 13.15 -32.24
N GLU A 804 -0.64 12.76 -33.18
CA GLU A 804 -1.99 13.32 -33.35
C GLU A 804 -2.83 13.15 -32.08
N GLN A 805 -2.73 12.02 -31.41
CA GLN A 805 -3.44 11.70 -30.18
C GLN A 805 -2.94 12.48 -28.97
N ARG A 806 -1.63 12.72 -28.87
CA ARG A 806 -1.04 13.57 -27.83
C ARG A 806 -1.45 15.03 -27.99
N LEU A 807 -1.51 15.52 -29.23
CA LEU A 807 -2.01 16.87 -29.52
C LEU A 807 -3.48 17.03 -29.09
N ILE A 808 -4.29 15.98 -29.23
CA ILE A 808 -5.68 15.96 -28.77
C ILE A 808 -5.76 15.93 -27.23
N SER A 809 -4.93 15.13 -26.54
CA SER A 809 -4.93 15.05 -25.08
C SER A 809 -4.46 16.33 -24.38
N ASN A 810 -3.59 17.11 -25.04
CA ASN A 810 -3.08 18.38 -24.54
C ASN A 810 -3.92 19.58 -25.00
N SER A 811 -5.06 19.36 -25.66
CA SER A 811 -5.90 20.46 -26.13
C SER A 811 -6.70 21.07 -24.98
N SER A 812 -6.86 22.41 -25.03
CA SER A 812 -7.76 23.14 -24.14
C SER A 812 -9.23 22.74 -24.27
N PHE A 813 -9.54 21.79 -25.17
CA PHE A 813 -10.87 21.28 -25.41
C PHE A 813 -10.97 19.78 -25.19
N ARG A 814 -12.08 19.32 -24.61
CA ARG A 814 -12.47 17.91 -24.55
C ARG A 814 -13.84 17.72 -25.18
N VAL A 815 -14.02 16.64 -25.92
CA VAL A 815 -15.28 16.32 -26.63
C VAL A 815 -15.67 14.88 -26.28
N TYR A 816 -16.84 14.70 -25.67
CA TYR A 816 -17.36 13.37 -25.26
C TYR A 816 -18.91 13.38 -25.18
N PRO A 817 -19.59 12.22 -25.10
CA PRO A 817 -19.05 10.88 -25.29
C PRO A 817 -18.70 10.60 -26.75
N ASN A 818 -17.81 9.63 -26.96
CA ASN A 818 -17.55 9.10 -28.29
C ASN A 818 -17.46 7.56 -28.17
N PRO A 819 -18.36 6.78 -28.73
CA PRO A 819 -19.50 7.19 -29.59
C PRO A 819 -20.57 8.06 -28.90
N VAL A 820 -21.25 8.87 -29.69
CA VAL A 820 -22.35 9.75 -29.24
C VAL A 820 -23.71 9.25 -29.69
N HIS A 821 -24.72 9.31 -28.81
CA HIS A 821 -26.11 9.07 -29.14
C HIS A 821 -26.85 10.39 -29.45
N ASN A 822 -27.27 11.11 -28.44
CA ASN A 822 -28.09 12.31 -28.64
C ASN A 822 -27.44 13.62 -28.21
N GLN A 823 -26.36 13.54 -27.40
CA GLN A 823 -25.71 14.72 -26.86
C GLN A 823 -24.20 14.56 -26.90
N LEU A 824 -23.51 15.54 -27.45
CA LEU A 824 -22.07 15.69 -27.47
C LEU A 824 -21.70 16.84 -26.55
N THR A 825 -20.84 16.58 -25.58
CA THR A 825 -20.39 17.58 -24.62
C THR A 825 -19.01 18.06 -25.00
N ILE A 826 -18.80 19.36 -24.97
CA ILE A 826 -17.49 19.99 -25.11
C ILE A 826 -17.15 20.63 -23.77
N ILE A 827 -16.01 20.29 -23.20
CA ILE A 827 -15.41 21.01 -22.06
C ILE A 827 -14.25 21.85 -22.54
N SER A 828 -14.15 23.07 -22.06
CA SER A 828 -13.05 23.99 -22.26
C SER A 828 -12.38 24.30 -20.92
N GLN A 829 -11.05 24.13 -20.83
CA GLN A 829 -10.28 24.35 -19.59
C GLN A 829 -9.98 25.83 -19.30
N ASN A 830 -10.16 26.74 -20.24
CA ASN A 830 -9.92 28.18 -20.06
C ASN A 830 -11.15 29.01 -20.38
N ASN A 831 -11.37 30.08 -19.61
CA ASN A 831 -12.45 31.04 -19.83
C ASN A 831 -12.42 31.61 -21.28
N MET A 832 -13.25 31.02 -22.15
CA MET A 832 -13.21 31.27 -23.59
C MET A 832 -14.26 32.29 -24.02
N LYS A 833 -13.90 33.56 -24.00
CA LYS A 833 -14.64 34.54 -24.78
C LYS A 833 -14.41 34.29 -26.29
N ALA A 834 -15.49 34.16 -27.06
CA ALA A 834 -15.52 34.08 -28.54
C ALA A 834 -15.03 32.74 -29.15
N SER A 835 -15.45 31.58 -28.59
CA SER A 835 -15.19 30.29 -29.22
C SER A 835 -16.40 29.78 -30.01
N SER A 836 -16.15 29.09 -31.12
CA SER A 836 -17.17 28.47 -31.94
C SER A 836 -16.86 27.03 -32.29
N TYR A 837 -17.90 26.27 -32.63
CA TYR A 837 -17.76 24.93 -33.16
C TYR A 837 -18.44 24.79 -34.55
N SER A 838 -17.90 23.89 -35.37
CA SER A 838 -18.50 23.47 -36.63
C SER A 838 -18.37 21.95 -36.77
N ILE A 839 -19.47 21.23 -37.02
CA ILE A 839 -19.49 19.80 -37.25
C ILE A 839 -19.60 19.53 -38.75
N PHE A 840 -18.72 18.63 -39.23
CA PHE A 840 -18.63 18.25 -40.64
C PHE A 840 -18.95 16.76 -40.80
N ASN A 841 -19.60 16.37 -41.86
CA ASN A 841 -19.69 14.98 -42.26
C ASN A 841 -18.42 14.53 -43.03
N LEU A 842 -18.37 13.25 -43.44
CA LEU A 842 -17.19 12.70 -44.13
C LEU A 842 -16.91 13.36 -45.49
N GLU A 843 -17.93 14.01 -46.11
CA GLU A 843 -17.78 14.77 -47.35
C GLU A 843 -17.25 16.20 -47.13
N GLY A 844 -16.98 16.55 -45.89
CA GLY A 844 -16.52 17.93 -45.52
C GLY A 844 -17.61 18.97 -45.48
N LYS A 845 -18.90 18.58 -45.57
CA LYS A 845 -20.05 19.48 -45.49
C LYS A 845 -20.35 19.82 -44.03
N ILE A 846 -20.53 21.09 -43.73
CA ILE A 846 -20.95 21.55 -42.40
C ILE A 846 -22.39 21.10 -42.15
N VAL A 847 -22.64 20.35 -41.11
CA VAL A 847 -23.95 19.86 -40.69
C VAL A 847 -24.51 20.54 -39.46
N LEU A 848 -23.62 21.12 -38.61
CA LEU A 848 -24.02 21.87 -37.41
C LEU A 848 -22.96 22.89 -37.06
N THR A 849 -23.38 24.06 -36.57
CA THR A 849 -22.49 25.10 -36.07
C THR A 849 -23.06 25.76 -34.81
N GLY A 850 -22.20 26.31 -33.96
CA GLY A 850 -22.66 27.08 -32.80
C GLY A 850 -21.51 27.81 -32.09
N LYS A 851 -21.85 28.49 -31.01
CA LYS A 851 -20.88 29.12 -30.11
C LYS A 851 -20.69 28.32 -28.86
N LEU A 852 -19.50 28.34 -28.31
CA LEU A 852 -19.21 27.82 -26.98
C LEU A 852 -19.46 28.95 -25.98
N VAL A 853 -20.39 28.76 -25.07
CA VAL A 853 -20.91 29.84 -24.23
C VAL A 853 -20.37 29.80 -22.82
N GLU A 854 -20.00 28.59 -22.35
CA GLU A 854 -19.54 28.31 -21.00
C GLU A 854 -18.37 27.30 -21.02
N SER A 855 -17.76 27.03 -19.89
CA SER A 855 -16.73 26.02 -19.74
C SER A 855 -17.20 24.61 -20.17
N GLN A 856 -18.52 24.39 -20.17
CA GLN A 856 -19.17 23.19 -20.69
C GLN A 856 -20.29 23.56 -21.67
N THR A 857 -20.23 23.04 -22.89
CA THR A 857 -21.28 23.22 -23.91
C THR A 857 -21.81 21.87 -24.34
N ILE A 858 -23.13 21.67 -24.25
CA ILE A 858 -23.80 20.44 -24.70
C ILE A 858 -24.45 20.69 -26.06
N ILE A 859 -24.08 19.88 -27.05
CA ILE A 859 -24.59 19.92 -28.41
C ILE A 859 -25.60 18.79 -28.61
N ASN A 860 -26.78 19.12 -29.02
CA ASN A 860 -27.79 18.12 -29.42
C ASN A 860 -27.43 17.55 -30.79
N THR A 861 -27.10 16.24 -30.82
CA THR A 861 -26.74 15.50 -32.02
C THR A 861 -27.85 14.56 -32.52
N SER A 862 -29.04 14.62 -31.93
CA SER A 862 -30.18 13.71 -32.29
C SER A 862 -30.62 13.81 -33.73
N LYS A 863 -30.36 14.92 -34.43
CA LYS A 863 -30.67 15.17 -35.82
C LYS A 863 -29.58 14.74 -36.81
N LEU A 864 -28.43 14.29 -36.33
CA LEU A 864 -27.36 13.76 -37.15
C LEU A 864 -27.65 12.28 -37.48
N ASP A 865 -27.41 11.89 -38.72
CA ASP A 865 -27.47 10.51 -39.16
C ASP A 865 -26.33 9.70 -38.49
N LYS A 866 -26.49 8.37 -38.42
CA LYS A 866 -25.43 7.48 -37.91
C LYS A 866 -24.22 7.53 -38.84
N GLY A 867 -23.04 7.73 -38.27
CA GLY A 867 -21.82 7.80 -39.05
C GLY A 867 -20.71 8.59 -38.35
N TYR A 868 -19.58 8.72 -39.02
CA TYR A 868 -18.44 9.47 -38.56
C TYR A 868 -18.59 10.97 -38.88
N TYR A 869 -18.22 11.79 -37.92
CA TYR A 869 -18.24 13.26 -38.03
C TYR A 869 -16.96 13.83 -37.49
N PHE A 870 -16.62 15.04 -37.98
CA PHE A 870 -15.55 15.87 -37.44
C PHE A 870 -16.14 17.13 -36.80
N ILE A 871 -15.63 17.51 -35.62
CA ILE A 871 -15.97 18.78 -34.99
C ILE A 871 -14.72 19.66 -34.94
N LEU A 872 -14.79 20.81 -35.55
CA LEU A 872 -13.78 21.87 -35.45
C LEU A 872 -14.17 22.82 -34.33
N LEU A 873 -13.30 23.00 -33.38
CA LEU A 873 -13.39 23.98 -32.29
C LEU A 873 -12.38 25.08 -32.55
N GLN A 874 -12.81 26.33 -32.47
CA GLN A 874 -11.98 27.48 -32.79
C GLN A 874 -12.16 28.59 -31.76
N ASN A 875 -11.05 29.15 -31.30
CA ASN A 875 -11.00 30.44 -30.61
C ASN A 875 -9.99 31.40 -31.29
N GLU A 876 -9.75 32.55 -30.69
CA GLU A 876 -8.81 33.55 -31.23
C GLU A 876 -7.36 33.09 -31.35
N LYS A 877 -6.99 32.03 -30.58
CA LYS A 877 -5.59 31.56 -30.44
C LYS A 877 -5.38 30.19 -31.04
N GLU A 878 -6.44 29.36 -31.14
CA GLU A 878 -6.31 27.94 -31.42
C GLU A 878 -7.47 27.41 -32.29
N LYS A 879 -7.14 26.50 -33.21
CA LYS A 879 -8.10 25.67 -33.96
C LYS A 879 -7.81 24.21 -33.71
N LYS A 880 -8.81 23.41 -33.26
CA LYS A 880 -8.69 21.98 -33.03
C LYS A 880 -9.85 21.22 -33.67
N THR A 881 -9.52 20.08 -34.24
CA THR A 881 -10.49 19.17 -34.84
C THR A 881 -10.50 17.85 -34.06
N PHE A 882 -11.72 17.39 -33.74
CA PHE A 882 -11.96 16.08 -33.11
C PHE A 882 -12.87 15.27 -34.02
N SER A 883 -12.73 13.95 -34.00
CA SER A 883 -13.65 13.02 -34.66
C SER A 883 -14.57 12.39 -33.64
N PHE A 884 -15.82 12.11 -34.00
CA PHE A 884 -16.74 11.32 -33.20
C PHE A 884 -17.63 10.42 -34.05
N LEU A 885 -18.04 9.29 -33.47
CA LEU A 885 -18.99 8.36 -34.09
C LEU A 885 -20.40 8.63 -33.55
N LYS A 886 -21.36 8.94 -34.44
CA LYS A 886 -22.79 9.02 -34.10
C LYS A 886 -23.42 7.63 -34.25
N MET A 887 -24.01 7.12 -33.16
CA MET A 887 -24.71 5.83 -33.10
C MET A 887 -26.23 5.99 -33.21
#